data_68704658dae2493f5e48e62790f78f9d
#
_entry.id   68704658dae2493f5e48e62790f78f9d
#
_cell.length_a   1.000
_cell.length_b   1.000
_cell.length_c   1.000
_cell.angle_alpha   90.00
_cell.angle_beta   90.00
_cell.angle_gamma   90.00
#
_symmetry.space_group_name_H-M   'P 1'
#
loop_
_entity.id
_entity.type
_entity.pdbx_description
1 polymer ?
#
loop_
_entity_poly.entity_id
_entity_poly.type
_entity_poly.pdbx_seq_one_letter_code
_entity_poly.pdbx_strand_id
1 'polypeptide(L)'
;MGLAIVLASIAVRGQAASQSPGLQIIPQPKQLNALPEVFRFRRDNRILLANPGSDDDRFAAQDFIDDLKASAGVAVVISKGRLHRGILVGRIDLPQIREVLRQAGLEVPTTLNTEGYVLIVGADQVIVAGKTEAGTFYGLQTLKQLVRGEGADAFIPAVKIVDWPTMRWRAVSDDISRGPVPTVDYIKRQIRTEAFFKMNMHSFYMEHTFASESNPLIGPTGGSLTPAEIRELVAYARRYHVELVPEQQTFGHLHKALRLEKYADLAETPDGDVLSPQQPGSYKLIADWYQELNELFPGQFFHIGADETFELGEGQSKAEAQAKGVGAIYFEHLNRVREVLKPYNRRLMFWGDIALHHPDLIGNVPKDMIVMNWQYGAADDYSSYLKPFKDAGLDQFVCPGAHNWNQIFPNLEAATKNIVNFVRDGQRAGAIGMMNTTWDDDGEALFESAWYPIVLGASASWQEGAVDIQEFDRDFDWSFFRSDGNEFVKAERALGSVPSLLNAGTTDELFWREPFGNQFINETRNLAERTHHMRRIVEDVAESVAKNENRARRNHSAVAAMLFAAQRYDHLGRRMEVVQKFSDEYWNAYLNLGDRVKVRKLRYYTGAIYNNLREMAEELSILKENYRRQWLAENRPYWLDSVLARYDQAIAMWLAKSRQIDEALRKYELSSTLPGPEEFGLGTRPSVPIPNR
;
A
#
# COMPACT_ATOMS: atom_id res chain seq x y z
N MET A 1 33.66 -54.49 37.19
CA MET A 1 33.67 -54.49 35.74
C MET A 1 32.30 -53.99 35.27
N GLY A 2 32.17 -52.71 34.97
CA GLY A 2 30.94 -52.09 34.50
C GLY A 2 31.29 -51.25 33.28
N LEU A 3 30.80 -51.67 32.13
CA LEU A 3 31.02 -51.00 30.80
C LEU A 3 30.08 -49.85 30.69
N ALA A 4 30.60 -48.60 30.64
CA ALA A 4 29.86 -47.41 30.34
C ALA A 4 29.82 -47.21 28.82
N ILE A 5 28.62 -47.30 28.24
CA ILE A 5 28.36 -46.95 26.82
C ILE A 5 28.14 -45.44 26.73
N VAL A 6 29.10 -44.77 26.10
CA VAL A 6 28.99 -43.35 25.75
C VAL A 6 28.22 -43.25 24.42
N LEU A 7 26.97 -42.78 24.47
CA LEU A 7 26.20 -42.39 23.30
C LEU A 7 26.66 -40.99 22.85
N ALA A 8 27.44 -40.95 21.78
CA ALA A 8 27.79 -39.71 21.11
C ALA A 8 26.61 -39.26 20.28
N SER A 9 25.94 -38.20 20.74
CA SER A 9 24.94 -37.46 19.96
C SER A 9 25.62 -36.69 18.85
N ILE A 10 25.48 -37.13 17.61
CA ILE A 10 25.90 -36.39 16.43
C ILE A 10 24.87 -35.29 16.23
N ALA A 11 25.20 -34.09 16.72
CA ALA A 11 24.47 -32.87 16.34
C ALA A 11 24.79 -32.57 14.87
N VAL A 12 23.86 -32.84 13.98
CA VAL A 12 23.91 -32.33 12.62
C VAL A 12 23.72 -30.78 12.71
N ARG A 13 24.85 -30.10 12.78
CA ARG A 13 24.86 -28.65 12.52
C ARG A 13 24.49 -28.46 11.04
N GLY A 14 23.29 -27.97 10.80
CA GLY A 14 22.94 -27.39 9.50
C GLY A 14 24.00 -26.33 9.18
N GLN A 15 24.82 -26.58 8.18
CA GLN A 15 25.65 -25.55 7.58
C GLN A 15 24.70 -24.48 7.02
N ALA A 16 24.72 -23.29 7.63
CA ALA A 16 24.23 -22.11 6.97
C ALA A 16 24.93 -22.00 5.62
N ALA A 17 24.21 -22.18 4.54
CA ALA A 17 24.74 -21.99 3.20
C ALA A 17 25.27 -20.55 3.15
N SER A 18 26.57 -20.40 2.89
CA SER A 18 27.18 -19.12 2.61
C SER A 18 26.47 -18.54 1.38
N GLN A 19 25.62 -17.54 1.56
CA GLN A 19 24.94 -16.87 0.46
C GLN A 19 25.98 -16.27 -0.48
N SER A 20 25.95 -16.69 -1.72
CA SER A 20 26.75 -16.06 -2.77
C SER A 20 26.28 -14.60 -2.92
N PRO A 21 27.20 -13.63 -2.95
CA PRO A 21 26.83 -12.21 -3.18
C PRO A 21 26.10 -12.09 -4.51
N GLY A 22 24.87 -11.59 -4.49
CA GLY A 22 24.16 -11.23 -5.72
C GLY A 22 22.84 -11.94 -6.03
N LEU A 23 22.32 -12.77 -5.14
CA LEU A 23 20.98 -13.38 -5.33
C LEU A 23 19.96 -12.62 -4.48
N GLN A 24 19.49 -11.49 -5.00
CA GLN A 24 18.45 -10.67 -4.38
C GLN A 24 17.13 -10.96 -5.10
N ILE A 25 16.19 -11.59 -4.40
CA ILE A 25 14.92 -12.07 -4.95
C ILE A 25 13.81 -11.82 -3.93
N ILE A 26 12.76 -11.15 -4.35
CA ILE A 26 11.53 -10.97 -3.57
C ILE A 26 10.32 -11.47 -4.39
N PRO A 27 9.50 -12.35 -3.84
CA PRO A 27 9.64 -13.15 -2.62
C PRO A 27 10.80 -14.16 -2.70
N GLN A 28 11.40 -14.48 -1.53
CA GLN A 28 12.43 -15.51 -1.44
C GLN A 28 11.87 -16.88 -1.85
N PRO A 29 12.57 -17.63 -2.73
CA PRO A 29 12.13 -18.96 -3.12
C PRO A 29 12.24 -19.98 -1.97
N LYS A 30 11.31 -20.94 -1.91
CA LYS A 30 11.34 -22.02 -0.90
C LYS A 30 12.59 -22.89 -0.97
N GLN A 31 13.09 -23.14 -2.18
CA GLN A 31 14.31 -23.93 -2.39
C GLN A 31 15.17 -23.20 -3.40
N LEU A 32 16.37 -22.81 -2.97
CA LEU A 32 17.37 -22.15 -3.80
C LEU A 32 18.73 -22.76 -3.56
N ASN A 33 19.37 -23.21 -4.65
CA ASN A 33 20.74 -23.70 -4.63
C ASN A 33 21.57 -22.92 -5.66
N ALA A 34 22.47 -22.08 -5.17
CA ALA A 34 23.40 -21.32 -6.01
C ALA A 34 24.49 -22.22 -6.57
N LEU A 35 24.87 -21.99 -7.81
CA LEU A 35 25.93 -22.71 -8.53
C LEU A 35 27.04 -21.73 -8.92
N PRO A 36 28.29 -22.21 -9.13
CA PRO A 36 29.44 -21.32 -9.37
C PRO A 36 29.47 -20.69 -10.78
N GLU A 37 28.64 -21.16 -11.68
CA GLU A 37 28.61 -20.76 -13.08
C GLU A 37 27.72 -19.51 -13.30
N VAL A 38 27.77 -18.96 -14.53
CA VAL A 38 26.89 -17.88 -14.98
C VAL A 38 26.40 -18.11 -16.39
N PHE A 39 25.16 -17.80 -16.69
CA PHE A 39 24.64 -17.69 -18.03
C PHE A 39 24.93 -16.29 -18.56
N ARG A 40 25.75 -16.15 -19.59
CA ARG A 40 26.04 -14.85 -20.21
C ARG A 40 25.18 -14.66 -21.45
N PHE A 41 24.56 -13.49 -21.58
CA PHE A 41 23.82 -13.14 -22.79
C PHE A 41 24.79 -12.95 -23.97
N ARG A 42 24.38 -13.45 -25.14
CA ARG A 42 25.11 -13.31 -26.43
C ARG A 42 24.09 -12.91 -27.50
N ARG A 43 24.58 -12.42 -28.64
CA ARG A 43 23.71 -11.96 -29.76
C ARG A 43 22.80 -13.05 -30.35
N ASP A 44 23.16 -14.32 -30.19
CA ASP A 44 22.43 -15.49 -30.71
C ASP A 44 21.52 -16.14 -29.67
N ASN A 45 21.39 -15.61 -28.47
CA ASN A 45 20.51 -16.16 -27.46
C ASN A 45 19.03 -16.06 -27.89
N ARG A 46 18.32 -17.15 -27.68
CA ARG A 46 16.93 -17.32 -28.09
C ARG A 46 16.10 -17.80 -26.92
N ILE A 47 14.81 -17.48 -26.96
CA ILE A 47 13.80 -18.14 -26.13
C ILE A 47 13.08 -19.17 -27.01
N LEU A 48 12.99 -20.38 -26.51
CA LEU A 48 12.22 -21.46 -27.12
C LEU A 48 11.02 -21.75 -26.21
N LEU A 49 9.84 -21.74 -26.78
CA LEU A 49 8.64 -22.20 -26.11
C LEU A 49 8.48 -23.71 -26.33
N ALA A 50 8.41 -24.49 -25.24
CA ALA A 50 8.19 -25.93 -25.32
C ALA A 50 6.80 -26.27 -25.90
N ASN A 51 5.80 -25.37 -25.74
CA ASN A 51 4.54 -25.35 -26.43
C ASN A 51 4.39 -24.05 -27.25
N PRO A 52 4.76 -24.03 -28.53
CA PRO A 52 4.63 -22.85 -29.36
C PRO A 52 3.18 -22.35 -29.58
N GLY A 53 2.18 -23.18 -29.27
CA GLY A 53 0.76 -22.84 -29.35
C GLY A 53 0.19 -22.20 -28.10
N SER A 54 0.97 -22.10 -26.98
CA SER A 54 0.54 -21.42 -25.75
C SER A 54 0.67 -19.92 -25.91
N ASP A 55 -0.44 -19.20 -25.87
CA ASP A 55 -0.46 -17.73 -25.88
C ASP A 55 0.02 -17.17 -24.55
N ASP A 56 -0.25 -17.84 -23.42
CA ASP A 56 0.18 -17.42 -22.09
C ASP A 56 1.71 -17.54 -21.95
N ASP A 57 2.33 -18.68 -22.36
CA ASP A 57 3.79 -18.82 -22.35
C ASP A 57 4.46 -17.80 -23.28
N ARG A 58 3.82 -17.51 -24.42
CA ARG A 58 4.31 -16.48 -25.36
C ARG A 58 4.27 -15.10 -24.76
N PHE A 59 3.18 -14.77 -24.05
CA PHE A 59 3.05 -13.49 -23.36
C PHE A 59 4.10 -13.38 -22.25
N ALA A 60 4.23 -14.40 -21.40
CA ALA A 60 5.21 -14.43 -20.32
C ALA A 60 6.65 -14.26 -20.84
N ALA A 61 6.99 -14.91 -21.95
CA ALA A 61 8.28 -14.77 -22.60
C ALA A 61 8.47 -13.37 -23.21
N GLN A 62 7.42 -12.77 -23.78
CA GLN A 62 7.50 -11.41 -24.33
C GLN A 62 7.65 -10.38 -23.21
N ASP A 63 6.92 -10.50 -22.12
CA ASP A 63 7.03 -9.66 -20.94
C ASP A 63 8.46 -9.71 -20.30
N PHE A 64 9.08 -10.90 -20.31
CA PHE A 64 10.50 -11.03 -19.92
C PHE A 64 11.44 -10.33 -20.92
N ILE A 65 11.21 -10.47 -22.24
CA ILE A 65 12.01 -9.80 -23.27
C ILE A 65 11.93 -8.28 -23.13
N ASP A 66 10.75 -7.76 -22.96
CA ASP A 66 10.50 -6.31 -22.85
C ASP A 66 11.19 -5.73 -21.59
N ASP A 67 11.08 -6.42 -20.47
CA ASP A 67 11.77 -6.06 -19.24
C ASP A 67 13.30 -6.13 -19.39
N LEU A 68 13.82 -7.22 -19.96
CA LEU A 68 15.24 -7.41 -20.21
C LEU A 68 15.83 -6.31 -21.10
N LYS A 69 15.09 -5.91 -22.14
CA LYS A 69 15.46 -4.80 -23.00
C LYS A 69 15.47 -3.46 -22.27
N ALA A 70 14.41 -3.18 -21.51
CA ALA A 70 14.24 -1.92 -20.80
C ALA A 70 15.23 -1.78 -19.64
N SER A 71 15.45 -2.84 -18.86
CA SER A 71 16.21 -2.79 -17.61
C SER A 71 17.67 -3.17 -17.73
N ALA A 72 18.06 -3.92 -18.78
CA ALA A 72 19.43 -4.39 -19.00
C ALA A 72 19.99 -4.11 -20.42
N GLY A 73 19.20 -3.52 -21.31
CA GLY A 73 19.66 -3.22 -22.68
C GLY A 73 19.96 -4.46 -23.53
N VAL A 74 19.42 -5.64 -23.16
CA VAL A 74 19.67 -6.91 -23.85
C VAL A 74 18.49 -7.27 -24.75
N ALA A 75 18.78 -7.61 -26.00
CA ALA A 75 17.79 -8.08 -26.96
C ALA A 75 17.83 -9.61 -27.10
N VAL A 76 16.68 -10.26 -26.92
CA VAL A 76 16.46 -11.69 -27.12
C VAL A 76 15.17 -11.86 -27.94
N VAL A 77 15.05 -12.94 -28.70
CA VAL A 77 13.84 -13.18 -29.51
C VAL A 77 13.30 -14.59 -29.29
N ILE A 78 11.99 -14.74 -29.40
CA ILE A 78 11.34 -16.05 -29.42
C ILE A 78 11.64 -16.72 -30.78
N SER A 79 12.10 -17.96 -30.76
CA SER A 79 12.45 -18.71 -31.96
C SER A 79 11.77 -20.09 -31.98
N LYS A 80 11.82 -20.74 -33.15
CA LYS A 80 11.41 -22.14 -33.35
C LYS A 80 12.66 -23.01 -33.56
N GLY A 81 12.52 -24.32 -33.34
CA GLY A 81 13.57 -25.30 -33.57
C GLY A 81 14.16 -25.92 -32.33
N ARG A 82 15.43 -26.37 -32.40
CA ARG A 82 16.13 -26.96 -31.25
C ARG A 82 16.95 -25.89 -30.53
N LEU A 83 16.95 -25.93 -29.20
CA LEU A 83 17.72 -25.03 -28.36
C LEU A 83 19.07 -25.69 -28.02
N HIS A 84 20.17 -25.19 -28.61
CA HIS A 84 21.52 -25.55 -28.17
C HIS A 84 22.00 -24.64 -27.04
N ARG A 85 21.66 -23.36 -27.10
CA ARG A 85 21.95 -22.35 -26.11
C ARG A 85 20.78 -21.35 -26.00
N GLY A 86 20.42 -20.94 -24.78
CA GLY A 86 19.36 -19.95 -24.54
C GLY A 86 18.39 -20.36 -23.46
N ILE A 87 17.15 -19.91 -23.57
CA ILE A 87 16.12 -20.04 -22.53
C ILE A 87 14.99 -20.95 -23.05
N LEU A 88 14.69 -22.02 -22.35
CA LEU A 88 13.56 -22.91 -22.61
C LEU A 88 12.44 -22.61 -21.60
N VAL A 89 11.25 -22.34 -22.13
CA VAL A 89 10.08 -21.93 -21.34
C VAL A 89 8.91 -22.86 -21.62
N GLY A 90 8.22 -23.32 -20.58
CA GLY A 90 6.99 -24.11 -20.73
C GLY A 90 6.61 -24.86 -19.47
N ARG A 91 5.62 -25.74 -19.59
CA ARG A 91 5.10 -26.51 -18.45
C ARG A 91 5.89 -27.77 -18.17
N ILE A 92 5.93 -28.17 -16.90
CA ILE A 92 6.65 -29.36 -16.39
C ILE A 92 6.18 -30.66 -17.06
N ASP A 93 4.88 -30.75 -17.42
CA ASP A 93 4.27 -31.94 -18.03
C ASP A 93 4.64 -32.18 -19.49
N LEU A 94 5.26 -31.20 -20.15
CA LEU A 94 5.69 -31.33 -21.55
C LEU A 94 6.91 -32.28 -21.70
N PRO A 95 6.91 -33.18 -22.70
CA PRO A 95 7.99 -34.18 -22.81
C PRO A 95 9.40 -33.59 -22.87
N GLN A 96 9.58 -32.47 -23.57
CA GLN A 96 10.87 -31.79 -23.70
C GLN A 96 11.36 -31.23 -22.33
N ILE A 97 10.46 -30.65 -21.54
CA ILE A 97 10.77 -30.13 -20.22
C ILE A 97 11.11 -31.29 -19.27
N ARG A 98 10.29 -32.33 -19.24
CA ARG A 98 10.53 -33.51 -18.40
C ARG A 98 11.91 -34.13 -18.64
N GLU A 99 12.29 -34.27 -19.90
CA GLU A 99 13.59 -34.85 -20.26
C GLU A 99 14.75 -33.96 -19.75
N VAL A 100 14.66 -32.62 -19.88
CA VAL A 100 15.70 -31.72 -19.39
C VAL A 100 15.77 -31.73 -17.86
N LEU A 101 14.64 -31.76 -17.15
CA LEU A 101 14.61 -31.85 -15.69
C LEU A 101 15.23 -33.17 -15.19
N ARG A 102 14.92 -34.30 -15.86
CA ARG A 102 15.53 -35.60 -15.57
C ARG A 102 17.05 -35.58 -15.77
N GLN A 103 17.54 -34.99 -16.85
CA GLN A 103 18.99 -34.85 -17.13
C GLN A 103 19.68 -33.94 -16.10
N ALA A 104 18.99 -32.91 -15.59
CA ALA A 104 19.48 -32.04 -14.53
C ALA A 104 19.45 -32.70 -13.12
N GLY A 105 18.93 -33.92 -13.02
CA GLY A 105 18.78 -34.66 -11.74
C GLY A 105 17.86 -33.95 -10.75
N LEU A 106 16.83 -33.25 -11.26
CA LEU A 106 15.89 -32.52 -10.43
C LEU A 106 14.55 -33.26 -10.33
N GLU A 107 14.19 -33.63 -9.12
CA GLU A 107 12.87 -34.18 -8.81
C GLU A 107 11.90 -33.05 -8.45
N VAL A 108 10.74 -33.04 -9.10
CA VAL A 108 9.68 -32.06 -8.84
C VAL A 108 8.91 -32.53 -7.60
N PRO A 109 8.84 -31.73 -6.52
CA PRO A 109 8.09 -32.13 -5.33
C PRO A 109 6.60 -32.33 -5.61
N THR A 110 5.98 -33.30 -4.97
CA THR A 110 4.53 -33.53 -5.06
C THR A 110 3.72 -32.39 -4.45
N THR A 111 4.33 -31.61 -3.54
CA THR A 111 3.77 -30.41 -2.93
C THR A 111 3.73 -29.21 -3.85
N LEU A 112 4.38 -29.26 -5.04
CA LEU A 112 4.35 -28.17 -6.00
C LEU A 112 2.91 -27.92 -6.47
N ASN A 113 2.34 -26.79 -6.10
CA ASN A 113 0.97 -26.42 -6.45
C ASN A 113 0.85 -25.82 -7.87
N THR A 114 -0.34 -25.41 -8.26
CA THR A 114 -0.63 -24.93 -9.63
C THR A 114 0.21 -23.71 -10.04
N GLU A 115 0.61 -22.85 -9.10
CA GLU A 115 1.43 -21.68 -9.35
C GLU A 115 2.93 -21.92 -9.16
N GLY A 116 3.31 -23.15 -8.79
CA GLY A 116 4.69 -23.52 -8.57
C GLY A 116 5.49 -23.66 -9.87
N TYR A 117 6.79 -23.46 -9.76
CA TYR A 117 7.72 -23.53 -10.86
C TYR A 117 9.09 -24.10 -10.47
N VAL A 118 9.82 -24.51 -11.49
CA VAL A 118 11.24 -24.87 -11.46
C VAL A 118 12.00 -23.90 -12.35
N LEU A 119 13.09 -23.36 -11.84
CA LEU A 119 14.02 -22.52 -12.60
C LEU A 119 15.43 -23.10 -12.47
N ILE A 120 16.06 -23.45 -13.60
CA ILE A 120 17.45 -23.89 -13.66
C ILE A 120 18.22 -22.94 -14.56
N VAL A 121 19.27 -22.36 -14.03
CA VAL A 121 20.22 -21.55 -14.78
C VAL A 121 21.56 -22.26 -14.78
N GLY A 122 22.02 -22.69 -15.95
CA GLY A 122 23.36 -23.22 -16.19
C GLY A 122 24.15 -22.31 -17.13
N ALA A 123 25.39 -22.68 -17.49
CA ALA A 123 26.27 -21.88 -18.34
C ALA A 123 25.70 -21.62 -19.75
N ASP A 124 25.01 -22.58 -20.33
CA ASP A 124 24.50 -22.52 -21.70
C ASP A 124 22.98 -22.49 -21.81
N GLN A 125 22.28 -22.98 -20.82
CA GLN A 125 20.81 -23.09 -20.87
C GLN A 125 20.17 -22.58 -19.59
N VAL A 126 19.03 -21.91 -19.78
CA VAL A 126 18.09 -21.53 -18.74
C VAL A 126 16.78 -22.27 -18.99
N ILE A 127 16.25 -22.94 -17.98
CA ILE A 127 14.97 -23.66 -18.05
C ILE A 127 14.02 -23.00 -17.08
N VAL A 128 12.87 -22.55 -17.57
CA VAL A 128 11.75 -22.04 -16.75
C VAL A 128 10.56 -22.96 -16.98
N ALA A 129 10.18 -23.70 -15.95
CA ALA A 129 9.16 -24.73 -16.06
C ALA A 129 8.10 -24.58 -14.97
N GLY A 130 6.88 -24.20 -15.35
CA GLY A 130 5.75 -24.06 -14.43
C GLY A 130 4.90 -25.32 -14.31
N LYS A 131 4.20 -25.48 -13.18
CA LYS A 131 3.15 -26.50 -13.04
C LYS A 131 1.99 -26.23 -13.99
N THR A 132 1.64 -24.94 -14.13
CA THR A 132 0.70 -24.39 -15.11
C THR A 132 1.34 -23.19 -15.80
N GLU A 133 0.60 -22.50 -16.67
CA GLU A 133 1.01 -21.26 -17.33
C GLU A 133 1.33 -20.15 -16.30
N ALA A 134 0.55 -20.06 -15.19
CA ALA A 134 0.84 -19.13 -14.08
C ALA A 134 2.19 -19.42 -13.42
N GLY A 135 2.51 -20.71 -13.18
CA GLY A 135 3.82 -21.10 -12.66
C GLY A 135 4.96 -20.74 -13.61
N THR A 136 4.77 -20.90 -14.92
CA THR A 136 5.74 -20.48 -15.96
C THR A 136 5.95 -18.97 -15.91
N PHE A 137 4.88 -18.19 -15.80
CA PHE A 137 4.92 -16.74 -15.66
C PHE A 137 5.70 -16.32 -14.42
N TYR A 138 5.42 -16.89 -13.23
CA TYR A 138 6.13 -16.56 -11.99
C TYR A 138 7.60 -16.98 -12.00
N GLY A 139 7.94 -18.07 -12.67
CA GLY A 139 9.33 -18.46 -12.89
C GLY A 139 10.09 -17.40 -13.71
N LEU A 140 9.45 -16.80 -14.70
CA LEU A 140 10.04 -15.68 -15.48
C LEU A 140 10.13 -14.39 -14.66
N GLN A 141 9.18 -14.11 -13.73
CA GLN A 141 9.32 -12.95 -12.83
C GLN A 141 10.53 -13.12 -11.91
N THR A 142 10.80 -14.33 -11.41
CA THR A 142 12.03 -14.63 -10.66
C THR A 142 13.27 -14.48 -11.55
N LEU A 143 13.23 -14.94 -12.78
CA LEU A 143 14.34 -14.81 -13.72
C LEU A 143 14.69 -13.33 -14.00
N LYS A 144 13.70 -12.43 -14.12
CA LYS A 144 13.91 -10.98 -14.26
C LYS A 144 14.76 -10.41 -13.11
N GLN A 145 14.51 -10.87 -11.88
CA GLN A 145 15.23 -10.40 -10.70
C GLN A 145 16.68 -10.94 -10.63
N LEU A 146 16.97 -12.06 -11.29
CA LEU A 146 18.30 -12.66 -11.35
C LEU A 146 19.22 -12.03 -12.39
N VAL A 147 18.71 -11.28 -13.35
CA VAL A 147 19.54 -10.64 -14.39
C VAL A 147 20.43 -9.59 -13.75
N ARG A 148 21.75 -9.66 -14.02
CA ARG A 148 22.79 -8.72 -13.56
C ARG A 148 23.53 -8.10 -14.75
N GLY A 149 24.14 -6.94 -14.52
CA GLY A 149 24.89 -6.22 -15.56
C GLY A 149 23.99 -5.65 -16.67
N GLU A 150 24.62 -5.13 -17.72
CA GLU A 150 23.94 -4.46 -18.83
C GLU A 150 24.61 -4.76 -20.16
N GLY A 151 23.85 -4.68 -21.25
CA GLY A 151 24.35 -4.85 -22.62
C GLY A 151 25.13 -6.15 -22.80
N ALA A 152 26.39 -6.03 -23.25
CA ALA A 152 27.28 -7.18 -23.48
C ALA A 152 27.77 -7.85 -22.19
N ASP A 153 27.74 -7.15 -21.06
CA ASP A 153 28.14 -7.67 -19.75
C ASP A 153 27.02 -8.29 -18.96
N ALA A 154 25.81 -8.30 -19.51
CA ALA A 154 24.64 -8.88 -18.86
C ALA A 154 24.79 -10.41 -18.66
N PHE A 155 24.44 -10.87 -17.48
CA PHE A 155 24.49 -12.28 -17.12
C PHE A 155 23.40 -12.65 -16.10
N ILE A 156 23.20 -13.95 -15.91
CA ILE A 156 22.36 -14.53 -14.88
C ILE A 156 23.22 -15.48 -14.04
N PRO A 157 23.31 -15.33 -12.70
CA PRO A 157 23.96 -16.31 -11.83
C PRO A 157 23.33 -17.70 -11.97
N ALA A 158 24.14 -18.72 -12.01
CA ALA A 158 23.62 -20.08 -12.12
C ALA A 158 22.96 -20.52 -10.81
N VAL A 159 21.75 -21.05 -10.93
CA VAL A 159 20.92 -21.47 -9.80
C VAL A 159 20.03 -22.66 -10.15
N LYS A 160 19.62 -23.41 -9.12
CA LYS A 160 18.46 -24.29 -9.18
C LYS A 160 17.45 -23.81 -8.14
N ILE A 161 16.24 -23.49 -8.58
CA ILE A 161 15.14 -23.04 -7.75
C ILE A 161 13.94 -23.96 -7.97
N VAL A 162 13.28 -24.33 -6.85
CA VAL A 162 11.95 -24.94 -6.86
C VAL A 162 11.10 -24.12 -5.90
N ASP A 163 9.99 -23.56 -6.40
CA ASP A 163 9.27 -22.55 -5.65
C ASP A 163 7.76 -22.59 -5.90
N TRP A 164 6.97 -22.25 -4.89
CA TRP A 164 5.51 -22.18 -4.94
C TRP A 164 4.96 -21.34 -3.76
N PRO A 165 3.78 -20.69 -3.91
CA PRO A 165 3.20 -19.91 -2.82
C PRO A 165 2.70 -20.76 -1.65
N THR A 166 2.77 -20.20 -0.45
CA THR A 166 2.15 -20.76 0.76
C THR A 166 0.66 -20.46 0.80
N MET A 167 0.27 -19.22 0.53
CA MET A 167 -1.14 -18.83 0.47
C MET A 167 -1.62 -18.79 -0.99
N ARG A 168 -2.84 -19.31 -1.20
CA ARG A 168 -3.42 -19.39 -2.55
C ARG A 168 -3.68 -18.01 -3.14
N TRP A 169 -4.18 -17.07 -2.34
CA TRP A 169 -4.53 -15.73 -2.77
C TRP A 169 -3.62 -14.69 -2.12
N ARG A 170 -3.15 -13.76 -2.90
CA ARG A 170 -2.21 -12.73 -2.50
C ARG A 170 -2.67 -11.43 -3.15
N ALA A 171 -3.35 -10.61 -2.37
CA ALA A 171 -4.16 -9.51 -2.86
C ALA A 171 -3.71 -8.14 -2.35
N VAL A 172 -4.08 -7.11 -3.11
CA VAL A 172 -4.19 -5.71 -2.67
C VAL A 172 -5.64 -5.30 -2.75
N SER A 173 -6.14 -4.55 -1.77
CA SER A 173 -7.34 -3.73 -1.87
C SER A 173 -6.92 -2.28 -2.00
N ASP A 174 -7.30 -1.64 -3.12
CA ASP A 174 -7.02 -0.24 -3.42
C ASP A 174 -8.29 0.59 -3.21
N ASP A 175 -8.23 1.54 -2.29
CA ASP A 175 -9.34 2.46 -2.03
C ASP A 175 -9.40 3.51 -3.13
N ILE A 176 -10.39 3.38 -4.02
CA ILE A 176 -10.62 4.32 -5.11
C ILE A 176 -11.86 5.20 -4.89
N SER A 177 -12.38 5.26 -3.65
CA SER A 177 -13.66 5.91 -3.34
C SER A 177 -13.54 7.19 -2.51
N ARG A 178 -12.48 7.34 -1.74
CA ARG A 178 -12.34 8.44 -0.78
C ARG A 178 -11.50 9.63 -1.28
N GLY A 179 -11.30 9.79 -2.59
CA GLY A 179 -10.62 10.93 -3.20
C GLY A 179 -9.86 10.53 -4.45
N PRO A 180 -8.66 9.94 -4.35
CA PRO A 180 -7.91 9.46 -5.49
C PRO A 180 -8.68 8.41 -6.28
N VAL A 181 -8.72 8.59 -7.60
CA VAL A 181 -9.20 7.57 -8.54
C VAL A 181 -8.13 7.38 -9.60
N PRO A 182 -7.45 6.23 -9.63
CA PRO A 182 -6.33 6.02 -10.52
C PRO A 182 -6.73 6.07 -12.00
N THR A 183 -5.78 6.45 -12.84
CA THR A 183 -5.94 6.31 -14.29
C THR A 183 -5.83 4.85 -14.71
N VAL A 184 -6.43 4.49 -15.86
CA VAL A 184 -6.31 3.13 -16.42
C VAL A 184 -4.85 2.71 -16.60
N ASP A 185 -3.99 3.63 -17.04
CA ASP A 185 -2.56 3.35 -17.23
C ASP A 185 -1.85 3.10 -15.89
N TYR A 186 -2.25 3.81 -14.84
CA TYR A 186 -1.70 3.60 -13.51
C TYR A 186 -2.16 2.27 -12.90
N ILE A 187 -3.45 1.90 -13.02
CA ILE A 187 -3.96 0.58 -12.61
C ILE A 187 -3.21 -0.55 -13.34
N LYS A 188 -2.96 -0.39 -14.63
CA LYS A 188 -2.13 -1.36 -15.37
C LYS A 188 -0.69 -1.45 -14.84
N ARG A 189 -0.14 -0.33 -14.36
CA ARG A 189 1.17 -0.32 -13.69
C ARG A 189 1.11 -1.06 -12.35
N GLN A 190 0.07 -0.82 -11.52
CA GLN A 190 -0.15 -1.57 -10.28
C GLN A 190 -0.20 -3.08 -10.57
N ILE A 191 -1.06 -3.52 -11.49
CA ILE A 191 -1.19 -4.92 -11.89
C ILE A 191 0.16 -5.54 -12.31
N ARG A 192 0.96 -4.83 -13.14
CA ARG A 192 2.28 -5.34 -13.54
C ARG A 192 3.25 -5.47 -12.38
N THR A 193 3.27 -4.48 -11.47
CA THR A 193 4.15 -4.47 -10.31
C THR A 193 3.75 -5.56 -9.30
N GLU A 194 2.46 -5.71 -9.04
CA GLU A 194 1.91 -6.78 -8.21
C GLU A 194 2.26 -8.17 -8.78
N ALA A 195 2.02 -8.38 -10.07
CA ALA A 195 2.34 -9.63 -10.74
C ALA A 195 3.85 -9.92 -10.76
N PHE A 196 4.70 -8.88 -10.85
CA PHE A 196 6.15 -9.02 -10.75
C PHE A 196 6.56 -9.61 -9.38
N PHE A 197 5.87 -9.24 -8.31
CA PHE A 197 6.04 -9.79 -6.97
C PHE A 197 5.10 -10.96 -6.67
N LYS A 198 4.51 -11.56 -7.71
CA LYS A 198 3.70 -12.78 -7.66
C LYS A 198 2.38 -12.63 -6.88
N MET A 199 1.84 -11.43 -6.78
CA MET A 199 0.44 -11.23 -6.36
C MET A 199 -0.51 -11.64 -7.50
N ASN A 200 -1.70 -12.14 -7.14
CA ASN A 200 -2.64 -12.73 -8.10
C ASN A 200 -4.07 -12.23 -7.95
N MET A 201 -4.29 -11.19 -7.16
CA MET A 201 -5.60 -10.58 -6.98
C MET A 201 -5.45 -9.07 -6.68
N HIS A 202 -6.32 -8.26 -7.27
CA HIS A 202 -6.44 -6.84 -7.00
C HIS A 202 -7.92 -6.50 -6.81
N SER A 203 -8.28 -5.92 -5.67
CA SER A 203 -9.63 -5.50 -5.31
C SER A 203 -9.76 -3.98 -5.45
N PHE A 204 -10.83 -3.54 -6.09
CA PHE A 204 -11.21 -2.12 -6.11
C PHE A 204 -12.24 -1.87 -5.02
N TYR A 205 -11.86 -1.16 -3.96
CA TYR A 205 -12.80 -0.71 -2.97
C TYR A 205 -13.62 0.46 -3.51
N MET A 206 -14.91 0.20 -3.70
CA MET A 206 -15.84 1.13 -4.34
C MET A 206 -17.04 1.39 -3.44
N GLU A 207 -17.33 2.65 -3.14
CA GLU A 207 -18.57 3.09 -2.49
C GLU A 207 -19.51 3.66 -3.54
N HIS A 208 -18.96 4.50 -4.43
CA HIS A 208 -19.73 5.26 -5.44
C HIS A 208 -18.94 5.49 -6.74
N THR A 209 -17.74 4.94 -6.86
CA THR A 209 -16.82 5.22 -7.99
C THR A 209 -16.92 4.22 -9.13
N PHE A 210 -18.01 3.48 -9.22
CA PHE A 210 -18.43 2.72 -10.38
C PHE A 210 -19.47 3.49 -11.19
N ALA A 211 -19.23 3.67 -12.50
CA ALA A 211 -20.16 4.35 -13.40
C ALA A 211 -21.29 3.40 -13.81
N SER A 212 -22.25 3.17 -12.91
CA SER A 212 -23.40 2.29 -13.14
C SER A 212 -24.35 2.89 -14.16
N GLU A 213 -24.78 2.10 -15.12
CA GLU A 213 -25.77 2.46 -16.13
C GLU A 213 -27.19 2.52 -15.51
N SER A 214 -27.50 1.60 -14.57
CA SER A 214 -28.79 1.53 -13.88
C SER A 214 -28.97 2.68 -12.87
N ASN A 215 -27.86 3.16 -12.27
CA ASN A 215 -27.86 4.17 -11.22
C ASN A 215 -26.89 5.33 -11.54
N PRO A 216 -27.08 6.06 -12.65
CA PRO A 216 -26.09 6.99 -13.21
C PRO A 216 -25.84 8.25 -12.38
N LEU A 217 -26.65 8.53 -11.35
CA LEU A 217 -26.47 9.67 -10.46
C LEU A 217 -25.41 9.41 -9.38
N ILE A 218 -25.06 8.17 -9.10
CA ILE A 218 -24.18 7.80 -7.97
C ILE A 218 -22.73 8.03 -8.34
N GLY A 219 -22.27 7.54 -9.48
CA GLY A 219 -20.89 7.67 -9.93
C GLY A 219 -20.55 9.10 -10.37
N PRO A 220 -19.53 9.75 -9.78
CA PRO A 220 -19.13 11.09 -10.18
C PRO A 220 -18.50 11.10 -11.58
N THR A 221 -18.83 12.09 -12.38
CA THR A 221 -18.24 12.29 -13.71
C THR A 221 -16.73 12.50 -13.60
N GLY A 222 -15.94 11.71 -14.32
CA GLY A 222 -14.48 11.76 -14.29
C GLY A 222 -13.83 11.16 -13.05
N GLY A 223 -14.62 10.73 -12.07
CA GLY A 223 -14.19 10.09 -10.82
C GLY A 223 -14.74 8.67 -10.62
N SER A 224 -15.09 7.97 -11.70
CA SER A 224 -15.60 6.61 -11.65
C SER A 224 -14.97 5.75 -12.73
N LEU A 225 -14.81 4.45 -12.46
CA LEU A 225 -14.45 3.46 -13.47
C LEU A 225 -15.67 3.18 -14.36
N THR A 226 -15.49 3.36 -15.66
CA THR A 226 -16.52 3.06 -16.64
C THR A 226 -16.53 1.57 -17.01
N PRO A 227 -17.67 1.01 -17.49
CA PRO A 227 -17.73 -0.36 -17.98
C PRO A 227 -16.69 -0.68 -19.06
N ALA A 228 -16.35 0.27 -19.92
CA ALA A 228 -15.34 0.10 -20.97
C ALA A 228 -13.94 -0.04 -20.37
N GLU A 229 -13.57 0.81 -19.41
CA GLU A 229 -12.29 0.75 -18.72
C GLU A 229 -12.14 -0.54 -17.90
N ILE A 230 -13.20 -0.97 -17.21
CA ILE A 230 -13.20 -2.24 -16.46
C ILE A 230 -12.94 -3.41 -17.40
N ARG A 231 -13.62 -3.48 -18.54
CA ARG A 231 -13.37 -4.57 -19.54
C ARG A 231 -11.92 -4.57 -20.03
N GLU A 232 -11.35 -3.39 -20.27
CA GLU A 232 -9.94 -3.25 -20.67
C GLU A 232 -9.00 -3.74 -19.57
N LEU A 233 -9.23 -3.32 -18.33
CA LEU A 233 -8.43 -3.71 -17.18
C LEU A 233 -8.52 -5.21 -16.87
N VAL A 234 -9.70 -5.80 -16.94
CA VAL A 234 -9.91 -7.24 -16.76
C VAL A 234 -9.18 -8.05 -17.81
N ALA A 235 -9.29 -7.65 -19.09
CA ALA A 235 -8.56 -8.32 -20.18
C ALA A 235 -7.03 -8.19 -20.00
N TYR A 236 -6.57 -7.06 -19.49
CA TYR A 236 -5.16 -6.81 -19.20
C TYR A 236 -4.66 -7.67 -18.03
N ALA A 237 -5.33 -7.61 -16.87
CA ALA A 237 -4.97 -8.30 -15.65
C ALA A 237 -4.90 -9.82 -15.82
N ARG A 238 -5.84 -10.40 -16.60
CA ARG A 238 -5.85 -11.83 -16.94
C ARG A 238 -4.53 -12.31 -17.55
N ARG A 239 -3.89 -11.50 -18.38
CA ARG A 239 -2.60 -11.85 -19.00
C ARG A 239 -1.46 -11.91 -17.99
N TYR A 240 -1.59 -11.16 -16.88
CA TYR A 240 -0.64 -11.14 -15.77
C TYR A 240 -1.01 -12.13 -14.65
N HIS A 241 -2.02 -12.98 -14.87
CA HIS A 241 -2.56 -13.91 -13.88
C HIS A 241 -3.06 -13.23 -12.61
N VAL A 242 -3.57 -12.00 -12.73
CA VAL A 242 -4.20 -11.24 -11.65
C VAL A 242 -5.71 -11.24 -11.84
N GLU A 243 -6.46 -11.67 -10.82
CA GLU A 243 -7.92 -11.59 -10.78
C GLU A 243 -8.32 -10.20 -10.23
N LEU A 244 -9.15 -9.47 -10.98
CA LEU A 244 -9.75 -8.23 -10.50
C LEU A 244 -11.06 -8.56 -9.77
N VAL A 245 -11.20 -8.05 -8.54
CA VAL A 245 -12.38 -8.26 -7.69
C VAL A 245 -13.10 -6.94 -7.50
N PRO A 246 -14.41 -6.85 -7.84
CA PRO A 246 -15.21 -5.69 -7.46
C PRO A 246 -15.53 -5.77 -5.96
N GLU A 247 -15.14 -4.75 -5.23
CA GLU A 247 -15.52 -4.55 -3.84
C GLU A 247 -16.51 -3.40 -3.77
N GLN A 248 -17.79 -3.72 -4.01
CA GLN A 248 -18.88 -2.76 -3.96
C GLN A 248 -19.61 -2.89 -2.63
N GLN A 249 -19.63 -1.80 -1.88
CA GLN A 249 -20.33 -1.73 -0.60
C GLN A 249 -21.83 -2.05 -0.74
N THR A 250 -22.34 -2.82 0.22
CA THR A 250 -23.76 -3.23 0.27
C THR A 250 -24.43 -2.87 1.59
N PHE A 251 -23.71 -2.27 2.54
CA PHE A 251 -24.27 -1.96 3.85
C PHE A 251 -23.78 -0.62 4.41
N GLY A 252 -22.54 -0.54 4.93
CA GLY A 252 -21.89 0.71 5.38
C GLY A 252 -21.29 1.53 4.24
N HIS A 253 -20.74 2.70 4.56
CA HIS A 253 -19.94 3.56 3.67
C HIS A 253 -20.65 4.05 2.40
N LEU A 254 -21.99 4.16 2.42
CA LEU A 254 -22.78 4.55 1.25
C LEU A 254 -23.26 6.01 1.28
N HIS A 255 -22.70 6.86 2.15
CA HIS A 255 -23.10 8.26 2.28
C HIS A 255 -23.18 9.00 0.93
N LYS A 256 -22.21 8.81 0.04
CA LYS A 256 -22.18 9.48 -1.28
C LYS A 256 -23.37 9.11 -2.17
N ALA A 257 -23.88 7.89 -2.03
CA ALA A 257 -25.09 7.44 -2.73
C ALA A 257 -26.35 7.89 -1.99
N LEU A 258 -26.38 7.71 -0.67
CA LEU A 258 -27.58 7.94 0.17
C LEU A 258 -27.92 9.43 0.36
N ARG A 259 -26.94 10.34 0.23
CA ARG A 259 -27.21 11.79 0.25
C ARG A 259 -27.99 12.31 -0.98
N LEU A 260 -28.13 11.49 -2.02
CA LEU A 260 -28.94 11.84 -3.18
C LEU A 260 -30.42 11.64 -2.87
N GLU A 261 -31.25 12.62 -3.11
CA GLU A 261 -32.69 12.60 -2.77
C GLU A 261 -33.41 11.34 -3.28
N LYS A 262 -32.99 10.84 -4.46
CA LYS A 262 -33.54 9.60 -5.06
C LYS A 262 -33.32 8.36 -4.18
N TYR A 263 -32.27 8.35 -3.37
CA TYR A 263 -31.85 7.20 -2.56
C TYR A 263 -31.89 7.49 -1.05
N ALA A 264 -32.23 8.70 -0.63
CA ALA A 264 -32.21 9.13 0.76
C ALA A 264 -33.11 8.27 1.68
N ASP A 265 -34.27 7.83 1.18
CA ASP A 265 -35.17 6.92 1.92
C ASP A 265 -34.57 5.53 2.19
N LEU A 266 -33.47 5.17 1.52
CA LEU A 266 -32.76 3.91 1.72
C LEU A 266 -31.76 3.98 2.88
N ALA A 267 -31.44 5.16 3.41
CA ALA A 267 -30.51 5.31 4.52
C ALA A 267 -31.15 4.84 5.85
N GLU A 268 -30.36 4.20 6.69
CA GLU A 268 -30.79 3.78 8.03
C GLU A 268 -31.16 4.99 8.91
N THR A 269 -30.34 6.03 8.88
CA THR A 269 -30.59 7.32 9.54
C THR A 269 -30.58 8.45 8.51
N PRO A 270 -31.24 9.59 8.77
CA PRO A 270 -31.16 10.76 7.90
C PRO A 270 -29.69 11.21 7.72
N ASP A 271 -29.30 11.46 6.46
CA ASP A 271 -27.92 11.82 6.11
C ASP A 271 -26.83 10.82 6.50
N GLY A 272 -27.23 9.58 6.85
CA GLY A 272 -26.33 8.52 7.25
C GLY A 272 -25.58 7.84 6.09
N ASP A 273 -24.77 6.85 6.43
CA ASP A 273 -23.96 6.09 5.46
C ASP A 273 -24.34 4.60 5.40
N VAL A 274 -25.23 4.13 6.29
CA VAL A 274 -25.68 2.73 6.34
C VAL A 274 -26.98 2.56 5.55
N LEU A 275 -26.97 1.56 4.66
CA LEU A 275 -28.15 1.17 3.88
C LEU A 275 -29.15 0.42 4.76
N SER A 276 -30.40 0.89 4.81
CA SER A 276 -31.41 0.27 5.68
C SER A 276 -31.86 -1.10 5.19
N PRO A 277 -31.75 -2.16 6.02
CA PRO A 277 -32.27 -3.49 5.69
C PRO A 277 -33.79 -3.55 5.67
N GLN A 278 -34.48 -2.52 6.20
CA GLN A 278 -35.95 -2.42 6.20
C GLN A 278 -36.52 -2.03 4.83
N GLN A 279 -35.68 -1.45 3.97
CA GLN A 279 -36.14 -0.94 2.67
C GLN A 279 -35.94 -1.99 1.56
N PRO A 280 -37.02 -2.40 0.87
CA PRO A 280 -36.89 -3.28 -0.30
C PRO A 280 -36.05 -2.67 -1.41
N GLY A 281 -36.01 -1.31 -1.52
CA GLY A 281 -35.21 -0.55 -2.44
C GLY A 281 -33.71 -0.77 -2.26
N SER A 282 -33.25 -1.05 -1.03
CA SER A 282 -31.85 -1.36 -0.72
C SER A 282 -31.37 -2.60 -1.51
N TYR A 283 -32.15 -3.66 -1.49
CA TYR A 283 -31.83 -4.90 -2.18
C TYR A 283 -32.00 -4.79 -3.71
N LYS A 284 -32.87 -3.89 -4.16
CA LYS A 284 -32.95 -3.56 -5.59
C LYS A 284 -31.69 -2.85 -6.05
N LEU A 285 -31.20 -1.85 -5.31
CA LEU A 285 -29.97 -1.13 -5.60
C LEU A 285 -28.77 -2.10 -5.67
N ILE A 286 -28.64 -3.00 -4.69
CA ILE A 286 -27.61 -4.04 -4.66
C ILE A 286 -27.72 -4.95 -5.89
N ALA A 287 -28.91 -5.40 -6.23
CA ALA A 287 -29.14 -6.27 -7.40
C ALA A 287 -28.74 -5.56 -8.70
N ASP A 288 -29.11 -4.29 -8.86
CA ASP A 288 -28.78 -3.50 -10.04
C ASP A 288 -27.24 -3.37 -10.21
N TRP A 289 -26.51 -3.02 -9.15
CA TRP A 289 -25.05 -2.93 -9.19
C TRP A 289 -24.39 -4.25 -9.53
N TYR A 290 -24.74 -5.32 -8.84
CA TYR A 290 -24.10 -6.62 -9.01
C TYR A 290 -24.50 -7.32 -10.32
N GLN A 291 -25.63 -6.97 -10.91
CA GLN A 291 -25.92 -7.40 -12.28
C GLN A 291 -24.91 -6.85 -13.27
N GLU A 292 -24.62 -5.53 -13.21
CA GLU A 292 -23.62 -4.89 -14.07
C GLU A 292 -22.20 -5.40 -13.78
N LEU A 293 -21.82 -5.50 -12.49
CA LEU A 293 -20.51 -5.98 -12.07
C LEU A 293 -20.26 -7.44 -12.50
N ASN A 294 -21.29 -8.30 -12.50
CA ASN A 294 -21.17 -9.68 -12.96
C ASN A 294 -20.83 -9.78 -14.44
N GLU A 295 -21.32 -8.87 -15.27
CA GLU A 295 -20.99 -8.81 -16.69
C GLU A 295 -19.57 -8.30 -16.97
N LEU A 296 -19.03 -7.50 -16.05
CA LEU A 296 -17.75 -6.84 -16.19
C LEU A 296 -16.59 -7.64 -15.57
N PHE A 297 -16.81 -8.29 -14.43
CA PHE A 297 -15.81 -9.04 -13.69
C PHE A 297 -16.08 -10.55 -13.79
N PRO A 298 -15.35 -11.28 -14.64
CA PRO A 298 -15.59 -12.71 -14.88
C PRO A 298 -14.98 -13.62 -13.80
N GLY A 299 -14.35 -13.05 -12.77
CA GLY A 299 -13.70 -13.76 -11.66
C GLY A 299 -14.67 -14.58 -10.82
N GLN A 300 -14.16 -15.24 -9.79
CA GLN A 300 -14.97 -16.13 -8.95
C GLN A 300 -15.49 -15.48 -7.67
N PHE A 301 -15.13 -14.20 -7.41
CA PHE A 301 -15.47 -13.50 -6.19
C PHE A 301 -16.29 -12.24 -6.43
N PHE A 302 -17.15 -11.93 -5.45
CA PHE A 302 -17.67 -10.61 -5.19
C PHE A 302 -17.33 -10.22 -3.76
N HIS A 303 -16.77 -9.04 -3.56
CA HIS A 303 -16.59 -8.47 -2.23
C HIS A 303 -17.74 -7.49 -1.97
N ILE A 304 -18.53 -7.79 -0.94
CA ILE A 304 -19.78 -7.07 -0.64
C ILE A 304 -19.61 -6.00 0.47
N GLY A 305 -18.38 -5.77 0.96
CA GLY A 305 -18.09 -4.82 2.03
C GLY A 305 -18.71 -5.24 3.35
N ALA A 306 -19.69 -4.48 3.82
CA ALA A 306 -20.50 -4.70 5.00
C ALA A 306 -19.78 -4.49 6.34
N ASP A 307 -18.73 -3.66 6.36
CA ASP A 307 -18.03 -3.19 7.54
C ASP A 307 -18.67 -1.95 8.15
N GLU A 308 -18.28 -1.66 9.39
CA GLU A 308 -18.51 -0.41 10.14
C GLU A 308 -19.97 0.09 10.12
N THR A 309 -20.94 -0.80 10.21
CA THR A 309 -22.38 -0.49 10.19
C THR A 309 -22.89 0.09 11.52
N PHE A 310 -22.21 1.14 12.04
CA PHE A 310 -22.44 1.67 13.40
C PHE A 310 -23.83 2.31 13.59
N GLU A 311 -24.48 2.78 12.53
CA GLU A 311 -25.81 3.35 12.59
C GLU A 311 -26.94 2.31 12.64
N LEU A 312 -26.63 1.03 12.38
CA LEU A 312 -27.62 -0.04 12.35
C LEU A 312 -28.34 -0.16 13.70
N GLY A 313 -29.64 -0.06 13.67
CA GLY A 313 -30.47 -0.08 14.89
C GLY A 313 -30.74 1.28 15.52
N GLU A 314 -30.20 2.37 14.95
CA GLU A 314 -30.45 3.72 15.46
C GLU A 314 -31.55 4.47 14.69
N GLY A 315 -31.88 4.03 13.50
CA GLY A 315 -32.88 4.64 12.60
C GLY A 315 -34.06 3.74 12.28
N GLN A 316 -34.22 3.38 11.01
CA GLN A 316 -35.37 2.63 10.50
C GLN A 316 -35.49 1.22 11.12
N SER A 317 -34.36 0.59 11.42
CA SER A 317 -34.33 -0.74 12.05
C SER A 317 -34.37 -0.73 13.58
N LYS A 318 -34.54 0.44 14.22
CA LYS A 318 -34.47 0.61 15.68
C LYS A 318 -35.42 -0.31 16.46
N ALA A 319 -36.68 -0.40 16.04
CA ALA A 319 -37.66 -1.26 16.71
C ALA A 319 -37.28 -2.74 16.62
N GLU A 320 -36.75 -3.16 15.50
CA GLU A 320 -36.31 -4.52 15.27
C GLU A 320 -35.00 -4.82 16.05
N ALA A 321 -34.10 -3.87 16.13
CA ALA A 321 -32.86 -3.97 16.93
C ALA A 321 -33.19 -4.13 18.44
N GLN A 322 -34.17 -3.42 18.92
CA GLN A 322 -34.66 -3.58 20.30
C GLN A 322 -35.29 -4.97 20.56
N ALA A 323 -35.92 -5.57 19.54
CA ALA A 323 -36.59 -6.86 19.69
C ALA A 323 -35.63 -8.06 19.61
N LYS A 324 -34.64 -8.04 18.73
CA LYS A 324 -33.77 -9.21 18.44
C LYS A 324 -32.27 -8.94 18.45
N GLY A 325 -31.87 -7.69 18.68
CA GLY A 325 -30.47 -7.26 18.68
C GLY A 325 -29.90 -6.91 17.30
N VAL A 326 -28.95 -5.97 17.26
CA VAL A 326 -28.31 -5.47 16.04
C VAL A 326 -27.59 -6.58 15.28
N GLY A 327 -26.88 -7.47 15.98
CA GLY A 327 -26.18 -8.60 15.35
C GLY A 327 -27.11 -9.51 14.54
N ALA A 328 -28.32 -9.78 15.03
CA ALA A 328 -29.28 -10.59 14.28
C ALA A 328 -29.68 -9.92 12.96
N ILE A 329 -29.93 -8.60 12.98
CA ILE A 329 -30.28 -7.85 11.78
C ILE A 329 -29.11 -7.86 10.79
N TYR A 330 -27.88 -7.68 11.28
CA TYR A 330 -26.66 -7.70 10.46
C TYR A 330 -26.54 -9.03 9.69
N PHE A 331 -26.62 -10.15 10.38
CA PHE A 331 -26.50 -11.47 9.73
C PHE A 331 -27.69 -11.80 8.83
N GLU A 332 -28.89 -11.32 9.14
CA GLU A 332 -30.04 -11.43 8.24
C GLU A 332 -29.85 -10.63 6.97
N HIS A 333 -29.27 -9.42 7.06
CA HIS A 333 -28.92 -8.62 5.87
C HIS A 333 -27.89 -9.36 5.02
N LEU A 334 -26.78 -9.86 5.59
CA LEU A 334 -25.80 -10.64 4.85
C LEU A 334 -26.42 -11.83 4.12
N ASN A 335 -27.29 -12.59 4.80
CA ASN A 335 -27.98 -13.71 4.19
C ASN A 335 -28.90 -13.25 3.05
N ARG A 336 -29.58 -12.12 3.19
CA ARG A 336 -30.47 -11.58 2.16
C ARG A 336 -29.66 -11.09 0.93
N VAL A 337 -28.53 -10.42 1.14
CA VAL A 337 -27.61 -10.05 0.07
C VAL A 337 -27.09 -11.30 -0.65
N ARG A 338 -26.71 -12.35 0.10
CA ARG A 338 -26.31 -13.63 -0.47
C ARG A 338 -27.39 -14.25 -1.35
N GLU A 339 -28.67 -14.28 -0.92
CA GLU A 339 -29.74 -14.81 -1.76
C GLU A 339 -29.99 -13.95 -3.01
N VAL A 340 -29.86 -12.62 -2.94
CA VAL A 340 -29.94 -11.71 -4.11
C VAL A 340 -28.84 -12.03 -5.12
N LEU A 341 -27.61 -12.32 -4.65
CA LEU A 341 -26.45 -12.53 -5.51
C LEU A 341 -26.23 -13.99 -5.93
N LYS A 342 -26.96 -14.92 -5.35
CA LYS A 342 -26.88 -16.38 -5.62
C LYS A 342 -26.97 -16.78 -7.09
N PRO A 343 -27.78 -16.14 -7.95
CA PRO A 343 -27.86 -16.49 -9.37
C PRO A 343 -26.52 -16.37 -10.11
N TYR A 344 -25.59 -15.55 -9.63
CA TYR A 344 -24.29 -15.33 -10.28
C TYR A 344 -23.26 -16.42 -9.94
N ASN A 345 -23.53 -17.30 -8.98
CA ASN A 345 -22.66 -18.41 -8.57
C ASN A 345 -21.22 -17.95 -8.24
N ARG A 346 -21.09 -16.80 -7.54
CA ARG A 346 -19.81 -16.26 -7.03
C ARG A 346 -19.69 -16.53 -5.53
N ARG A 347 -18.45 -16.69 -5.06
CA ARG A 347 -18.18 -16.68 -3.61
C ARG A 347 -18.17 -15.24 -3.12
N LEU A 348 -18.94 -14.98 -2.07
CA LEU A 348 -19.02 -13.65 -1.48
C LEU A 348 -17.95 -13.49 -0.42
N MET A 349 -17.25 -12.38 -0.47
CA MET A 349 -16.30 -11.90 0.53
C MET A 349 -16.94 -10.75 1.30
N PHE A 350 -16.77 -10.69 2.62
CA PHE A 350 -17.27 -9.59 3.45
C PHE A 350 -16.31 -9.28 4.60
N TRP A 351 -16.28 -8.03 5.04
CA TRP A 351 -15.45 -7.62 6.16
C TRP A 351 -15.93 -8.20 7.48
N GLY A 352 -15.02 -8.68 8.31
CA GLY A 352 -15.34 -9.52 9.46
C GLY A 352 -15.50 -8.81 10.81
N ASP A 353 -15.33 -7.49 10.87
CA ASP A 353 -15.34 -6.69 12.10
C ASP A 353 -16.64 -6.80 12.90
N ILE A 354 -17.78 -6.57 12.25
CA ILE A 354 -19.09 -6.67 12.92
C ILE A 354 -19.37 -8.10 13.41
N ALA A 355 -18.95 -9.11 12.64
CA ALA A 355 -19.08 -10.50 13.07
C ALA A 355 -18.25 -10.79 14.33
N LEU A 356 -17.05 -10.20 14.47
CA LEU A 356 -16.23 -10.32 15.69
C LEU A 356 -16.85 -9.64 16.92
N HIS A 357 -17.68 -8.61 16.74
CA HIS A 357 -18.44 -7.99 17.83
C HIS A 357 -19.61 -8.87 18.32
N HIS A 358 -20.02 -9.87 17.52
CA HIS A 358 -21.09 -10.81 17.83
C HIS A 358 -20.63 -12.26 17.71
N PRO A 359 -19.65 -12.71 18.51
CA PRO A 359 -18.99 -14.00 18.34
C PRO A 359 -19.92 -15.20 18.49
N ASP A 360 -20.98 -15.09 19.26
CA ASP A 360 -22.05 -16.08 19.43
C ASP A 360 -22.89 -16.31 18.16
N LEU A 361 -22.91 -15.34 17.24
CA LEU A 361 -23.65 -15.41 15.98
C LEU A 361 -22.81 -15.79 14.77
N ILE A 362 -21.47 -15.86 14.89
CA ILE A 362 -20.56 -16.22 13.77
C ILE A 362 -20.94 -17.57 13.13
N GLY A 363 -21.48 -18.50 13.94
CA GLY A 363 -21.98 -19.79 13.45
C GLY A 363 -23.09 -19.69 12.40
N ASN A 364 -23.81 -18.56 12.34
CA ASN A 364 -24.89 -18.29 11.39
C ASN A 364 -24.40 -17.83 10.01
N VAL A 365 -23.11 -17.50 9.87
CA VAL A 365 -22.51 -17.13 8.57
C VAL A 365 -22.50 -18.36 7.65
N PRO A 366 -23.04 -18.24 6.42
CA PRO A 366 -22.98 -19.33 5.44
C PRO A 366 -21.55 -19.75 5.13
N LYS A 367 -21.27 -21.07 5.06
CA LYS A 367 -19.92 -21.62 4.90
C LYS A 367 -19.33 -21.41 3.49
N ASP A 368 -20.11 -20.98 2.53
CA ASP A 368 -19.67 -20.60 1.19
C ASP A 368 -19.20 -19.14 1.11
N MET A 369 -19.43 -18.34 2.15
CA MET A 369 -18.87 -16.99 2.25
C MET A 369 -17.45 -16.99 2.79
N ILE A 370 -16.69 -15.97 2.48
CA ILE A 370 -15.31 -15.76 2.91
C ILE A 370 -15.23 -14.52 3.80
N VAL A 371 -14.64 -14.70 4.97
CA VAL A 371 -14.41 -13.59 5.89
C VAL A 371 -13.11 -12.86 5.53
N MET A 372 -13.21 -11.56 5.30
CA MET A 372 -12.07 -10.66 5.16
C MET A 372 -11.77 -10.10 6.55
N ASN A 373 -10.84 -10.75 7.25
CA ASN A 373 -10.49 -10.45 8.64
C ASN A 373 -9.42 -9.37 8.65
N TRP A 374 -9.82 -8.10 8.85
CA TRP A 374 -8.90 -6.98 8.93
C TRP A 374 -8.52 -6.66 10.37
N GLN A 375 -7.22 -6.45 10.61
CA GLN A 375 -6.66 -6.05 11.89
C GLN A 375 -5.43 -5.18 11.64
N TYR A 376 -5.45 -3.93 12.09
CA TYR A 376 -4.38 -2.96 11.80
C TYR A 376 -3.47 -2.69 13.01
N GLY A 377 -3.84 -3.09 14.20
CA GLY A 377 -2.98 -2.97 15.38
C GLY A 377 -1.68 -3.76 15.21
N ALA A 378 -0.53 -3.15 15.51
CA ALA A 378 0.78 -3.78 15.42
C ALA A 378 1.03 -4.76 16.58
N ALA A 379 0.37 -5.92 16.56
CA ALA A 379 0.43 -6.96 17.61
C ALA A 379 1.50 -8.02 17.34
N ASP A 380 1.86 -8.77 18.38
CA ASP A 380 2.78 -9.92 18.27
C ASP A 380 2.02 -11.20 17.90
N ASP A 381 0.73 -11.28 18.21
CA ASP A 381 -0.14 -12.43 17.97
C ASP A 381 -1.57 -11.99 17.62
N TYR A 382 -2.13 -12.63 16.59
CA TYR A 382 -3.48 -12.38 16.09
C TYR A 382 -4.42 -13.57 16.24
N SER A 383 -4.01 -14.61 16.98
CA SER A 383 -4.77 -15.85 17.14
C SER A 383 -6.19 -15.62 17.67
N SER A 384 -6.40 -14.63 18.55
CA SER A 384 -7.72 -14.29 19.11
C SER A 384 -8.73 -13.80 18.07
N TYR A 385 -8.26 -13.12 17.02
CA TYR A 385 -9.10 -12.64 15.92
C TYR A 385 -9.36 -13.72 14.86
N LEU A 386 -8.43 -14.67 14.71
CA LEU A 386 -8.51 -15.74 13.71
C LEU A 386 -9.35 -16.94 14.19
N LYS A 387 -9.27 -17.24 15.48
CA LYS A 387 -9.88 -18.44 16.08
C LYS A 387 -11.40 -18.51 15.93
N PRO A 388 -12.20 -17.44 16.13
CA PRO A 388 -13.65 -17.54 16.03
C PRO A 388 -14.12 -18.01 14.65
N PHE A 389 -13.51 -17.51 13.58
CA PHE A 389 -13.87 -17.90 12.20
C PHE A 389 -13.38 -19.31 11.86
N LYS A 390 -12.17 -19.66 12.31
CA LYS A 390 -11.63 -21.03 12.16
C LYS A 390 -12.50 -22.07 12.84
N ASP A 391 -12.89 -21.83 14.10
CA ASP A 391 -13.75 -22.73 14.87
C ASP A 391 -15.15 -22.86 14.24
N ALA A 392 -15.63 -21.79 13.62
CA ALA A 392 -16.86 -21.80 12.86
C ALA A 392 -16.73 -22.50 11.49
N GLY A 393 -15.54 -22.91 11.07
CA GLY A 393 -15.29 -23.56 9.78
C GLY A 393 -15.50 -22.65 8.57
N LEU A 394 -15.20 -21.36 8.72
CA LEU A 394 -15.27 -20.35 7.65
C LEU A 394 -13.91 -20.18 7.01
N ASP A 395 -13.89 -20.10 5.67
CA ASP A 395 -12.71 -19.62 4.96
C ASP A 395 -12.48 -18.15 5.30
N GLN A 396 -11.21 -17.77 5.51
CA GLN A 396 -10.86 -16.39 5.82
C GLN A 396 -9.61 -15.94 5.07
N PHE A 397 -9.57 -14.65 4.78
CA PHE A 397 -8.35 -13.93 4.44
C PHE A 397 -7.87 -13.18 5.68
N VAL A 398 -6.57 -13.01 5.79
CA VAL A 398 -5.97 -12.02 6.69
C VAL A 398 -5.74 -10.73 5.91
N CYS A 399 -6.20 -9.62 6.46
CA CYS A 399 -6.17 -8.32 5.78
C CYS A 399 -5.36 -7.31 6.61
N PRO A 400 -4.01 -7.37 6.55
CA PRO A 400 -3.16 -6.36 7.17
C PRO A 400 -3.19 -5.05 6.39
N GLY A 401 -2.85 -3.94 7.06
CA GLY A 401 -2.82 -2.63 6.46
C GLY A 401 -1.44 -2.21 5.94
N ALA A 402 -1.41 -1.42 4.89
CA ALA A 402 -0.21 -0.70 4.45
C ALA A 402 0.14 0.48 5.39
N HIS A 403 -0.80 0.90 6.25
CA HIS A 403 -0.69 2.02 7.18
C HIS A 403 -0.35 3.34 6.49
N ASN A 404 -0.91 3.56 5.30
CA ASN A 404 -0.75 4.78 4.50
C ASN A 404 -1.78 5.86 4.83
N TRP A 405 -2.95 5.49 5.34
CA TRP A 405 -4.06 6.42 5.61
C TRP A 405 -3.74 7.41 6.73
N ASN A 406 -4.18 8.65 6.53
CA ASN A 406 -3.93 9.77 7.45
C ASN A 406 -2.43 10.03 7.72
N GLN A 407 -1.56 9.66 6.78
CA GLN A 407 -0.12 9.79 6.89
C GLN A 407 0.50 10.52 5.71
N ILE A 408 1.52 11.32 5.95
CA ILE A 408 2.37 11.91 4.89
C ILE A 408 3.13 10.80 4.14
N PHE A 409 3.55 9.77 4.87
CA PHE A 409 4.19 8.56 4.38
C PHE A 409 3.82 7.38 5.28
N PRO A 410 3.62 6.16 4.76
CA PRO A 410 3.15 5.03 5.55
C PRO A 410 3.94 4.80 6.83
N ASN A 411 3.26 4.48 7.93
CA ASN A 411 3.92 4.06 9.17
C ASN A 411 4.51 2.66 9.01
N LEU A 412 5.76 2.59 8.55
CA LEU A 412 6.39 1.30 8.24
C LEU A 412 6.75 0.47 9.47
N GLU A 413 6.86 1.06 10.65
CA GLU A 413 7.06 0.28 11.88
C GLU A 413 5.78 -0.52 12.21
N ALA A 414 4.64 0.14 12.16
CA ALA A 414 3.35 -0.50 12.37
C ALA A 414 3.02 -1.50 11.24
N ALA A 415 3.16 -1.09 9.98
CA ALA A 415 2.89 -1.92 8.81
C ALA A 415 3.72 -3.20 8.80
N THR A 416 5.04 -3.08 9.03
CA THR A 416 5.94 -4.23 9.05
C THR A 416 5.54 -5.26 10.10
N LYS A 417 5.30 -4.81 11.33
CA LYS A 417 4.90 -5.70 12.42
C LYS A 417 3.53 -6.33 12.18
N ASN A 418 2.58 -5.54 11.68
CA ASN A 418 1.23 -6.00 11.37
C ASN A 418 1.26 -7.05 10.26
N ILE A 419 1.86 -6.75 9.10
CA ILE A 419 1.90 -7.65 7.94
C ILE A 419 2.59 -8.98 8.30
N VAL A 420 3.80 -8.93 8.86
CA VAL A 420 4.59 -10.14 9.13
C VAL A 420 3.90 -11.06 10.12
N ASN A 421 3.39 -10.52 11.22
CA ASN A 421 2.80 -11.33 12.27
C ASN A 421 1.40 -11.82 11.89
N PHE A 422 0.56 -10.97 11.30
CA PHE A 422 -0.79 -11.35 10.95
C PHE A 422 -0.82 -12.38 9.83
N VAL A 423 0.02 -12.24 8.81
CA VAL A 423 0.10 -13.23 7.72
C VAL A 423 0.65 -14.56 8.24
N ARG A 424 1.71 -14.53 9.07
CA ARG A 424 2.23 -15.75 9.74
C ARG A 424 1.14 -16.49 10.53
N ASP A 425 0.37 -15.78 11.33
CA ASP A 425 -0.68 -16.36 12.15
C ASP A 425 -1.87 -16.82 11.32
N GLY A 426 -2.17 -16.10 10.24
CA GLY A 426 -3.15 -16.52 9.23
C GLY A 426 -2.80 -17.84 8.58
N GLN A 427 -1.53 -18.03 8.17
CA GLN A 427 -1.04 -19.32 7.64
C GLN A 427 -1.25 -20.45 8.65
N ARG A 428 -0.90 -20.25 9.91
CA ARG A 428 -1.11 -21.21 11.00
C ARG A 428 -2.59 -21.51 11.26
N ALA A 429 -3.44 -20.51 11.07
CA ALA A 429 -4.89 -20.69 11.21
C ALA A 429 -5.55 -21.35 10.00
N GLY A 430 -4.85 -21.47 8.88
CA GLY A 430 -5.37 -22.02 7.63
C GLY A 430 -6.12 -21.00 6.78
N ALA A 431 -5.82 -19.71 6.92
CA ALA A 431 -6.35 -18.66 6.04
C ALA A 431 -6.00 -18.97 4.57
N ILE A 432 -6.98 -18.81 3.68
CA ILE A 432 -6.82 -19.15 2.26
C ILE A 432 -6.12 -18.06 1.45
N GLY A 433 -6.01 -16.84 1.99
CA GLY A 433 -5.38 -15.71 1.33
C GLY A 433 -4.97 -14.59 2.28
N MET A 434 -4.23 -13.66 1.72
CA MET A 434 -3.86 -12.38 2.31
C MET A 434 -4.31 -11.26 1.38
N MET A 435 -4.85 -10.17 1.94
CA MET A 435 -5.16 -8.95 1.21
C MET A 435 -4.56 -7.76 1.96
N ASN A 436 -3.50 -7.15 1.41
CA ASN A 436 -3.00 -5.88 1.93
C ASN A 436 -3.99 -4.77 1.58
N THR A 437 -4.39 -3.99 2.56
CA THR A 437 -5.29 -2.87 2.35
C THR A 437 -4.53 -1.55 2.30
N THR A 438 -4.89 -0.69 1.36
CA THR A 438 -4.56 0.73 1.32
C THR A 438 -5.84 1.53 1.50
N TRP A 439 -5.79 2.60 2.29
CA TRP A 439 -6.95 3.46 2.55
C TRP A 439 -6.62 4.92 2.27
N ASP A 440 -7.62 5.67 1.85
CA ASP A 440 -7.53 7.08 1.49
C ASP A 440 -8.46 7.95 2.36
N ASP A 441 -8.53 7.64 3.66
CA ASP A 441 -9.44 8.29 4.63
C ASP A 441 -9.30 9.81 4.67
N ASP A 442 -8.11 10.34 4.39
CA ASP A 442 -7.81 11.77 4.32
C ASP A 442 -8.15 12.40 2.95
N GLY A 443 -8.41 11.58 1.95
CA GLY A 443 -8.73 11.99 0.58
C GLY A 443 -7.53 12.52 -0.20
N GLU A 444 -6.30 12.26 0.25
CA GLU A 444 -5.08 12.81 -0.36
C GLU A 444 -3.89 11.85 -0.43
N ALA A 445 -4.05 10.58 -0.07
CA ALA A 445 -2.98 9.61 -0.13
C ALA A 445 -2.49 9.40 -1.59
N LEU A 446 -1.19 9.14 -1.73
CA LEU A 446 -0.54 8.81 -3.00
C LEU A 446 -0.06 7.36 -2.95
N PHE A 447 -0.55 6.52 -3.84
CA PHE A 447 -0.29 5.08 -3.84
C PHE A 447 1.19 4.74 -3.98
N GLU A 448 1.99 5.56 -4.70
CA GLU A 448 3.42 5.32 -4.91
C GLU A 448 4.22 5.21 -3.60
N SER A 449 3.76 5.80 -2.51
CA SER A 449 4.37 5.68 -1.19
C SER A 449 4.10 4.33 -0.50
N ALA A 450 3.11 3.56 -0.96
CA ALA A 450 2.66 2.33 -0.30
C ALA A 450 3.35 1.04 -0.81
N TRP A 451 4.27 1.13 -1.78
CA TRP A 451 4.86 -0.06 -2.41
C TRP A 451 5.67 -0.94 -1.45
N TYR A 452 6.41 -0.34 -0.50
CA TYR A 452 7.19 -1.14 0.44
C TYR A 452 6.31 -2.12 1.24
N PRO A 453 5.25 -1.69 1.94
CA PRO A 453 4.37 -2.61 2.66
C PRO A 453 3.60 -3.57 1.73
N ILE A 454 3.25 -3.17 0.51
CA ILE A 454 2.60 -4.05 -0.47
C ILE A 454 3.54 -5.19 -0.89
N VAL A 455 4.79 -4.88 -1.22
CA VAL A 455 5.80 -5.89 -1.59
C VAL A 455 6.14 -6.79 -0.41
N LEU A 456 6.13 -6.25 0.82
CA LEU A 456 6.28 -7.05 2.05
C LEU A 456 5.11 -8.05 2.21
N GLY A 457 3.89 -7.62 1.95
CA GLY A 457 2.71 -8.49 1.96
C GLY A 457 2.79 -9.62 0.92
N ALA A 458 3.27 -9.29 -0.29
CA ALA A 458 3.55 -10.28 -1.33
C ALA A 458 4.57 -11.32 -0.84
N SER A 459 5.64 -10.88 -0.19
CA SER A 459 6.67 -11.76 0.38
C SER A 459 6.10 -12.64 1.49
N ALA A 460 5.38 -12.05 2.45
CA ALA A 460 4.81 -12.75 3.60
C ALA A 460 3.79 -13.83 3.20
N SER A 461 2.99 -13.56 2.17
CA SER A 461 1.97 -14.51 1.69
C SER A 461 2.53 -15.61 0.78
N TRP A 462 3.66 -15.34 0.10
CA TRP A 462 4.35 -16.33 -0.71
C TRP A 462 5.20 -17.29 0.14
N GLN A 463 5.99 -16.75 1.06
CA GLN A 463 6.87 -17.52 1.93
C GLN A 463 6.10 -18.25 3.04
N GLU A 464 6.74 -19.22 3.68
CA GLU A 464 6.20 -19.91 4.85
C GLU A 464 6.72 -19.27 6.13
N GLY A 465 5.82 -18.96 7.06
CA GLY A 465 6.17 -18.36 8.35
C GLY A 465 6.42 -16.85 8.27
N ALA A 466 7.24 -16.33 9.17
CA ALA A 466 7.57 -14.91 9.24
C ALA A 466 8.68 -14.54 8.24
N VAL A 467 8.53 -13.40 7.59
CA VAL A 467 9.58 -12.82 6.73
C VAL A 467 10.74 -12.33 7.62
N ASP A 468 11.97 -12.63 7.22
CA ASP A 468 13.16 -11.98 7.77
C ASP A 468 13.28 -10.57 7.15
N ILE A 469 13.03 -9.57 7.97
CA ILE A 469 13.01 -8.18 7.52
C ILE A 469 14.41 -7.68 7.11
N GLN A 470 15.47 -8.17 7.74
CA GLN A 470 16.83 -7.77 7.36
C GLN A 470 17.19 -8.32 5.98
N GLU A 471 16.75 -9.53 5.67
CA GLU A 471 16.90 -10.14 4.36
C GLU A 471 16.04 -9.43 3.31
N PHE A 472 14.78 -9.13 3.63
CA PHE A 472 13.88 -8.37 2.77
C PHE A 472 14.44 -6.99 2.42
N ASP A 473 14.89 -6.22 3.42
CA ASP A 473 15.48 -4.90 3.22
C ASP A 473 16.75 -4.95 2.35
N ARG A 474 17.62 -5.95 2.57
CA ARG A 474 18.83 -6.15 1.74
C ARG A 474 18.49 -6.37 0.27
N ASP A 475 17.36 -7.03 -0.02
CA ASP A 475 16.98 -7.44 -1.36
C ASP A 475 16.06 -6.43 -2.06
N PHE A 476 15.50 -5.46 -1.31
CA PHE A 476 14.46 -4.55 -1.77
C PHE A 476 14.93 -3.62 -2.90
N ASP A 477 16.06 -2.93 -2.71
CA ASP A 477 16.55 -1.96 -3.71
C ASP A 477 16.80 -2.61 -5.06
N TRP A 478 17.38 -3.81 -5.07
CA TRP A 478 17.56 -4.54 -6.32
C TRP A 478 16.25 -5.00 -6.93
N SER A 479 15.40 -5.65 -6.14
CA SER A 479 14.16 -6.26 -6.64
C SER A 479 13.16 -5.21 -7.10
N PHE A 480 13.04 -4.09 -6.38
CA PHE A 480 12.05 -3.06 -6.68
C PHE A 480 12.60 -1.97 -7.59
N PHE A 481 13.74 -1.38 -7.27
CA PHE A 481 14.33 -0.27 -8.02
C PHE A 481 15.36 -0.72 -9.08
N ARG A 482 15.80 -1.97 -9.05
CA ARG A 482 16.95 -2.48 -9.80
C ARG A 482 18.17 -1.59 -9.58
N SER A 483 18.44 -1.25 -8.36
CA SER A 483 19.57 -0.46 -7.90
C SER A 483 20.48 -1.32 -7.04
N ASP A 484 21.81 -1.24 -7.30
CA ASP A 484 22.78 -1.80 -6.38
C ASP A 484 22.92 -0.88 -5.17
N GLY A 485 22.94 -1.45 -3.97
CA GLY A 485 23.02 -0.72 -2.72
C GLY A 485 21.79 -0.91 -1.85
N ASN A 486 21.54 0.03 -0.96
CA ASN A 486 20.41 0.02 -0.03
C ASN A 486 19.97 1.44 0.36
N GLU A 487 20.20 2.39 -0.53
CA GLU A 487 19.92 3.81 -0.28
C GLU A 487 18.42 4.07 -0.24
N PHE A 488 17.65 3.42 -1.12
CA PHE A 488 16.21 3.62 -1.20
C PHE A 488 15.49 2.94 -0.04
N VAL A 489 15.83 1.70 0.30
CA VAL A 489 15.22 1.03 1.45
C VAL A 489 15.54 1.72 2.77
N LYS A 490 16.72 2.31 2.92
CA LYS A 490 17.04 3.18 4.07
C LYS A 490 16.16 4.42 4.11
N ALA A 491 15.90 5.04 2.94
CA ALA A 491 15.01 6.18 2.83
C ALA A 491 13.56 5.78 3.20
N GLU A 492 13.06 4.66 2.67
CA GLU A 492 11.76 4.08 3.03
C GLU A 492 11.64 3.93 4.55
N ARG A 493 12.61 3.24 5.17
CA ARG A 493 12.61 3.01 6.62
C ARG A 493 12.68 4.29 7.43
N ALA A 494 13.49 5.25 7.01
CA ALA A 494 13.65 6.52 7.69
C ALA A 494 12.36 7.35 7.64
N LEU A 495 11.74 7.48 6.47
CA LEU A 495 10.45 8.16 6.31
C LEU A 495 9.34 7.44 7.08
N GLY A 496 9.28 6.12 6.99
CA GLY A 496 8.28 5.31 7.66
C GLY A 496 8.42 5.24 9.20
N SER A 497 9.52 5.70 9.77
CA SER A 497 9.71 5.82 11.23
C SER A 497 9.20 7.16 11.80
N VAL A 498 8.95 8.16 10.96
CA VAL A 498 8.55 9.51 11.40
C VAL A 498 7.26 9.53 12.22
N PRO A 499 6.18 8.82 11.84
CA PRO A 499 4.97 8.80 12.66
C PRO A 499 5.22 8.33 14.10
N SER A 500 6.00 7.27 14.26
CA SER A 500 6.39 6.75 15.59
C SER A 500 7.30 7.72 16.34
N LEU A 501 8.27 8.33 15.65
CA LEU A 501 9.18 9.32 16.23
C LEU A 501 8.42 10.52 16.79
N LEU A 502 7.45 11.04 16.08
CA LEU A 502 6.60 12.14 16.52
C LEU A 502 5.56 11.69 17.57
N ASN A 503 5.36 10.39 17.74
CA ASN A 503 4.24 9.82 18.50
C ASN A 503 2.90 10.43 18.06
N ALA A 504 2.77 10.60 16.75
CA ALA A 504 1.58 11.16 16.11
C ALA A 504 0.75 10.02 15.52
N GLY A 505 -0.51 9.94 15.89
CA GLY A 505 -1.44 8.98 15.29
C GLY A 505 -1.66 9.26 13.81
N THR A 506 -1.70 10.55 13.43
CA THR A 506 -1.96 11.03 12.08
C THR A 506 -1.00 12.19 11.75
N THR A 507 -0.07 11.98 10.83
CA THR A 507 0.89 13.02 10.41
C THR A 507 0.29 13.99 9.40
N ASP A 508 -0.70 13.54 8.63
CA ASP A 508 -1.43 14.39 7.70
C ASP A 508 -2.31 15.40 8.44
N GLU A 509 -3.11 14.97 9.42
CA GLU A 509 -3.87 15.89 10.25
C GLU A 509 -2.97 16.93 10.93
N LEU A 510 -1.80 16.50 11.44
CA LEU A 510 -0.84 17.42 12.04
C LEU A 510 -0.27 18.42 11.02
N PHE A 511 -0.11 18.02 9.74
CA PHE A 511 0.32 18.89 8.65
C PHE A 511 -0.71 19.98 8.33
N TRP A 512 -2.01 19.69 8.39
CA TRP A 512 -3.07 20.63 8.06
C TRP A 512 -3.60 21.45 9.25
N ARG A 513 -3.35 21.02 10.49
CA ARG A 513 -3.88 21.65 11.68
C ARG A 513 -3.47 23.12 11.75
N GLU A 514 -4.40 24.02 12.20
CA GLU A 514 -4.13 25.44 12.41
C GLU A 514 -2.91 25.65 13.33
N PRO A 515 -1.82 26.30 12.86
CA PRO A 515 -0.59 26.41 13.64
C PRO A 515 -0.63 27.47 14.73
N PHE A 516 -1.54 28.46 14.60
CA PHE A 516 -1.69 29.53 15.57
C PHE A 516 -2.84 29.23 16.52
N GLY A 517 -2.55 28.49 17.56
CA GLY A 517 -3.49 28.09 18.59
C GLY A 517 -2.79 27.46 19.79
N ASN A 518 -3.38 27.62 20.98
CA ASN A 518 -2.81 27.14 22.23
C ASN A 518 -2.44 25.66 22.20
N GLN A 519 -3.32 24.84 21.64
CA GLN A 519 -3.11 23.40 21.58
C GLN A 519 -1.90 23.06 20.71
N PHE A 520 -1.85 23.53 19.47
CA PHE A 520 -0.75 23.23 18.56
C PHE A 520 0.59 23.72 19.11
N ILE A 521 0.67 24.95 19.62
CA ILE A 521 1.90 25.53 20.15
C ILE A 521 2.40 24.74 21.39
N ASN A 522 1.50 24.30 22.27
CA ASN A 522 1.89 23.52 23.45
C ASN A 522 2.35 22.09 23.04
N GLU A 523 1.68 21.46 22.10
CA GLU A 523 2.10 20.17 21.55
C GLU A 523 3.48 20.27 20.90
N THR A 524 3.72 21.29 20.08
CA THR A 524 5.01 21.48 19.39
C THR A 524 6.16 21.74 20.37
N ARG A 525 5.93 22.44 21.49
CA ARG A 525 6.94 22.61 22.54
C ARG A 525 7.35 21.26 23.14
N ASN A 526 6.40 20.37 23.39
CA ASN A 526 6.67 19.05 23.93
C ASN A 526 7.40 18.13 22.91
N LEU A 527 7.29 18.42 21.64
CA LEU A 527 7.88 17.67 20.54
C LEU A 527 9.19 18.29 20.00
N ALA A 528 9.69 19.39 20.56
CA ALA A 528 10.76 20.19 19.96
C ALA A 528 12.03 19.39 19.63
N GLU A 529 12.51 18.51 20.53
CA GLU A 529 13.68 17.66 20.27
C GLU A 529 13.39 16.63 19.17
N ARG A 530 12.21 16.01 19.19
CA ARG A 530 11.79 15.03 18.19
C ARG A 530 11.61 15.69 16.83
N THR A 531 11.04 16.89 16.77
CA THR A 531 10.89 17.68 15.55
C THR A 531 12.25 18.00 14.94
N HIS A 532 13.21 18.45 15.75
CA HIS A 532 14.57 18.71 15.28
C HIS A 532 15.26 17.43 14.76
N HIS A 533 15.07 16.31 15.45
CA HIS A 533 15.60 15.02 15.01
C HIS A 533 14.96 14.55 13.71
N MET A 534 13.62 14.64 13.59
CA MET A 534 12.90 14.34 12.36
C MET A 534 13.42 15.15 11.17
N ARG A 535 13.56 16.49 11.32
CA ARG A 535 14.03 17.33 10.24
C ARG A 535 15.40 16.90 9.71
N ARG A 536 16.35 16.58 10.60
CA ARG A 536 17.64 16.05 10.17
C ARG A 536 17.53 14.75 9.40
N ILE A 537 16.69 13.82 9.88
CA ILE A 537 16.44 12.54 9.18
C ILE A 537 15.93 12.79 7.77
N VAL A 538 14.91 13.62 7.62
CA VAL A 538 14.27 13.82 6.31
C VAL A 538 15.10 14.67 5.35
N GLU A 539 15.92 15.60 5.86
CA GLU A 539 16.90 16.34 5.07
C GLU A 539 18.02 15.38 4.56
N ASP A 540 18.52 14.46 5.41
CA ASP A 540 19.48 13.41 5.02
C ASP A 540 18.86 12.46 3.97
N VAL A 541 17.59 12.08 4.13
CA VAL A 541 16.86 11.29 3.15
C VAL A 541 16.77 12.04 1.81
N ALA A 542 16.35 13.30 1.81
CA ALA A 542 16.20 14.09 0.60
C ALA A 542 17.55 14.22 -0.13
N GLU A 543 18.64 14.47 0.60
CA GLU A 543 19.99 14.54 0.03
C GLU A 543 20.44 13.19 -0.55
N SER A 544 20.24 12.10 0.20
CA SER A 544 20.63 10.75 -0.22
C SER A 544 19.87 10.30 -1.47
N VAL A 545 18.54 10.46 -1.46
CA VAL A 545 17.68 10.04 -2.58
C VAL A 545 17.99 10.87 -3.82
N ALA A 546 18.11 12.20 -3.70
CA ALA A 546 18.46 13.08 -4.84
C ALA A 546 19.82 12.73 -5.46
N LYS A 547 20.81 12.35 -4.66
CA LYS A 547 22.13 11.91 -5.17
C LYS A 547 22.07 10.59 -5.92
N ASN A 548 21.14 9.72 -5.57
CA ASN A 548 21.05 8.35 -6.06
C ASN A 548 19.87 8.10 -7.02
N GLU A 549 19.00 9.08 -7.30
CA GLU A 549 17.79 8.90 -8.14
C GLU A 549 18.08 8.24 -9.48
N ASN A 550 19.19 8.60 -10.13
CA ASN A 550 19.61 8.04 -11.40
C ASN A 550 20.08 6.57 -11.33
N ARG A 551 20.25 6.01 -10.13
CA ARG A 551 20.58 4.59 -9.93
C ARG A 551 19.37 3.68 -9.98
N ALA A 552 18.19 4.21 -9.71
CA ALA A 552 16.95 3.48 -9.93
C ALA A 552 16.75 3.25 -11.44
N ARG A 553 16.52 2.01 -11.83
CA ARG A 553 16.25 1.59 -13.21
C ARG A 553 14.79 1.22 -13.42
N ARG A 554 14.04 1.13 -12.34
CA ARG A 554 12.60 0.89 -12.27
C ARG A 554 11.97 1.80 -11.21
N ASN A 555 10.69 1.98 -11.29
CA ASN A 555 9.86 2.61 -10.25
C ASN A 555 10.33 4.02 -9.84
N HIS A 556 10.72 4.85 -10.83
CA HIS A 556 11.16 6.24 -10.60
C HIS A 556 10.10 7.09 -9.89
N SER A 557 8.81 6.80 -10.09
CA SER A 557 7.70 7.49 -9.41
C SER A 557 7.73 7.27 -7.90
N ALA A 558 8.09 6.07 -7.42
CA ALA A 558 8.26 5.82 -5.99
C ALA A 558 9.46 6.61 -5.42
N VAL A 559 10.54 6.78 -6.19
CA VAL A 559 11.66 7.66 -5.79
C VAL A 559 11.19 9.11 -5.65
N ALA A 560 10.37 9.59 -6.59
CA ALA A 560 9.79 10.94 -6.53
C ALA A 560 8.83 11.09 -5.35
N ALA A 561 8.04 10.06 -5.01
CA ALA A 561 7.16 10.05 -3.82
C ALA A 561 7.95 10.14 -2.51
N MET A 562 9.09 9.43 -2.39
CA MET A 562 9.98 9.56 -1.21
C MET A 562 10.52 10.98 -1.04
N LEU A 563 10.99 11.61 -2.13
CA LEU A 563 11.47 13.00 -2.10
C LEU A 563 10.37 13.97 -1.69
N PHE A 564 9.17 13.77 -2.22
CA PHE A 564 8.03 14.60 -1.88
C PHE A 564 7.60 14.43 -0.42
N ALA A 565 7.56 13.21 0.08
CA ALA A 565 7.27 12.93 1.49
C ALA A 565 8.31 13.58 2.43
N ALA A 566 9.61 13.49 2.09
CA ALA A 566 10.67 14.16 2.85
C ALA A 566 10.46 15.68 2.90
N GLN A 567 10.08 16.31 1.78
CA GLN A 567 9.76 17.74 1.71
C GLN A 567 8.54 18.10 2.56
N ARG A 568 7.47 17.30 2.53
CA ARG A 568 6.29 17.52 3.39
C ARG A 568 6.65 17.43 4.88
N TYR A 569 7.42 16.43 5.28
CA TYR A 569 7.87 16.28 6.67
C TYR A 569 8.81 17.39 7.11
N ASP A 570 9.74 17.86 6.27
CA ASP A 570 10.61 19.00 6.61
C ASP A 570 9.79 20.27 6.81
N HIS A 571 8.83 20.55 5.90
CA HIS A 571 7.91 21.67 6.06
C HIS A 571 7.09 21.56 7.36
N LEU A 572 6.56 20.36 7.70
CA LEU A 572 5.85 20.13 8.95
C LEU A 572 6.74 20.49 10.15
N GLY A 573 7.96 20.01 10.17
CA GLY A 573 8.90 20.29 11.26
C GLY A 573 9.28 21.77 11.33
N ARG A 574 9.57 22.42 10.21
CA ARG A 574 9.88 23.84 10.13
C ARG A 574 8.70 24.70 10.62
N ARG A 575 7.49 24.36 10.22
CA ARG A 575 6.26 24.99 10.68
C ARG A 575 6.12 24.94 12.19
N MET A 576 6.37 23.77 12.80
CA MET A 576 6.34 23.60 14.27
C MET A 576 7.39 24.50 14.97
N GLU A 577 8.62 24.53 14.46
CA GLU A 577 9.69 25.35 15.00
C GLU A 577 9.45 26.85 14.87
N VAL A 578 8.98 27.29 13.68
CA VAL A 578 8.73 28.71 13.40
C VAL A 578 7.65 29.26 14.30
N VAL A 579 6.53 28.54 14.46
CA VAL A 579 5.41 28.98 15.31
C VAL A 579 5.80 29.04 16.79
N GLN A 580 6.51 28.00 17.27
CA GLN A 580 6.98 27.97 18.65
C GLN A 580 7.93 29.14 18.96
N LYS A 581 8.98 29.31 18.14
CA LYS A 581 9.97 30.39 18.28
C LYS A 581 9.29 31.76 18.19
N PHE A 582 8.39 31.95 17.25
CA PHE A 582 7.64 33.19 17.10
C PHE A 582 6.76 33.45 18.32
N SER A 583 6.04 32.47 18.82
CA SER A 583 5.25 32.62 20.06
C SER A 583 6.13 33.06 21.22
N ASP A 584 7.26 32.40 21.45
CA ASP A 584 8.18 32.71 22.57
C ASP A 584 8.78 34.11 22.45
N GLU A 585 9.20 34.53 21.25
CA GLU A 585 9.75 35.87 21.02
C GLU A 585 8.68 36.95 21.13
N TYR A 586 7.44 36.70 20.68
CA TYR A 586 6.36 37.64 20.83
C TYR A 586 6.00 37.85 22.31
N TRP A 587 5.85 36.79 23.07
CA TRP A 587 5.66 36.88 24.53
C TRP A 587 6.78 37.64 25.23
N ASN A 588 8.04 37.38 24.85
CA ASN A 588 9.18 38.11 25.41
C ASN A 588 9.15 39.61 25.07
N ALA A 589 8.79 39.98 23.83
CA ALA A 589 8.64 41.37 23.42
C ALA A 589 7.47 42.05 24.14
N TYR A 590 6.31 41.39 24.24
CA TYR A 590 5.10 41.88 24.88
C TYR A 590 5.33 42.19 26.38
N LEU A 591 6.06 41.33 27.08
CA LEU A 591 6.39 41.52 28.50
C LEU A 591 7.50 42.55 28.72
N ASN A 592 8.19 43.00 27.68
CA ASN A 592 9.32 43.95 27.76
C ASN A 592 9.19 45.06 26.70
N LEU A 593 8.03 45.70 26.61
CA LEU A 593 7.73 46.74 25.59
C LEU A 593 8.71 47.89 25.54
N GLY A 594 9.39 48.21 26.66
CA GLY A 594 10.46 49.23 26.71
C GLY A 594 11.78 48.80 26.08
N ASP A 595 11.97 47.50 25.85
CA ASP A 595 13.16 46.95 25.19
C ASP A 595 12.95 46.86 23.65
N ARG A 596 13.35 47.94 23.00
CA ARG A 596 13.22 48.04 21.51
C ARG A 596 13.96 46.94 20.76
N VAL A 597 14.98 46.32 21.34
CA VAL A 597 15.74 45.24 20.68
C VAL A 597 14.86 43.98 20.60
N LYS A 598 14.16 43.63 21.70
CA LYS A 598 13.25 42.48 21.76
C LYS A 598 12.10 42.64 20.75
N VAL A 599 11.47 43.82 20.70
CA VAL A 599 10.40 44.08 19.74
C VAL A 599 10.92 44.05 18.30
N ARG A 600 12.12 44.59 18.04
CA ARG A 600 12.72 44.59 16.70
C ARG A 600 13.03 43.19 16.19
N LYS A 601 13.32 42.21 17.04
CA LYS A 601 13.51 40.80 16.65
C LYS A 601 12.29 40.21 15.91
N LEU A 602 11.07 40.64 16.25
CA LEU A 602 9.86 40.19 15.58
C LEU A 602 9.85 40.52 14.06
N ARG A 603 10.68 41.49 13.61
CA ARG A 603 10.81 41.76 12.16
C ARG A 603 11.49 40.67 11.35
N TYR A 604 12.16 39.70 11.98
CA TYR A 604 12.64 38.50 11.28
C TYR A 604 11.49 37.62 10.76
N TYR A 605 10.28 37.79 11.30
CA TYR A 605 9.10 37.02 10.90
C TYR A 605 8.24 37.75 9.87
N THR A 606 8.38 39.09 9.72
CA THR A 606 7.53 39.91 8.85
C THR A 606 8.28 40.93 8.00
N GLY A 607 9.61 40.97 8.09
CA GLY A 607 10.43 41.95 7.39
C GLY A 607 10.48 41.77 5.88
N ALA A 608 11.04 42.75 5.16
CA ALA A 608 11.16 42.69 3.71
C ALA A 608 12.22 41.69 3.21
N ILE A 609 13.28 41.44 4.03
CA ILE A 609 14.40 40.58 3.65
C ILE A 609 14.27 39.21 4.31
N TYR A 610 13.96 39.20 5.60
CA TYR A 610 13.76 37.98 6.40
C TYR A 610 12.30 37.93 6.82
N ASN A 611 11.56 36.94 6.35
CA ASN A 611 10.13 36.83 6.63
C ASN A 611 9.76 35.34 6.78
N ASN A 612 10.08 34.77 7.93
CA ASN A 612 9.83 33.36 8.20
C ASN A 612 8.36 32.94 7.97
N LEU A 613 7.38 33.85 8.23
CA LEU A 613 5.96 33.54 7.99
C LEU A 613 5.61 33.49 6.50
N ARG A 614 6.22 34.36 5.67
CA ARG A 614 6.04 34.34 4.21
C ARG A 614 6.73 33.13 3.59
N GLU A 615 7.91 32.77 4.09
CA GLU A 615 8.66 31.60 3.63
C GLU A 615 7.84 30.31 3.79
N MET A 616 7.04 30.18 4.87
CA MET A 616 6.10 29.06 5.02
C MET A 616 5.07 29.01 3.89
N ALA A 617 4.54 30.16 3.45
CA ALA A 617 3.61 30.24 2.32
C ALA A 617 4.29 29.90 0.98
N GLU A 618 5.55 30.33 0.79
CA GLU A 618 6.33 30.04 -0.41
C GLU A 618 6.63 28.53 -0.53
N GLU A 619 7.02 27.91 0.56
CA GLU A 619 7.23 26.45 0.60
C GLU A 619 5.96 25.67 0.30
N LEU A 620 4.83 26.05 0.88
CA LEU A 620 3.53 25.43 0.57
C LEU A 620 3.16 25.59 -0.90
N SER A 621 3.52 26.71 -1.53
CA SER A 621 3.26 26.91 -2.96
C SER A 621 4.07 25.94 -3.83
N ILE A 622 5.31 25.63 -3.43
CA ILE A 622 6.15 24.63 -4.08
C ILE A 622 5.59 23.22 -3.84
N LEU A 623 5.22 22.91 -2.59
CA LEU A 623 4.64 21.62 -2.24
C LEU A 623 3.31 21.38 -2.98
N LYS A 624 2.46 22.39 -3.10
CA LYS A 624 1.21 22.35 -3.88
C LYS A 624 1.45 21.91 -5.32
N GLU A 625 2.45 22.50 -5.98
CA GLU A 625 2.76 22.16 -7.37
C GLU A 625 3.40 20.76 -7.50
N ASN A 626 4.23 20.36 -6.53
CA ASN A 626 4.78 19.02 -6.46
C ASN A 626 3.66 17.98 -6.25
N TYR A 627 2.71 18.26 -5.35
CA TYR A 627 1.55 17.41 -5.11
C TYR A 627 0.70 17.24 -6.37
N ARG A 628 0.39 18.34 -7.06
CA ARG A 628 -0.34 18.31 -8.34
C ARG A 628 0.31 17.35 -9.34
N ARG A 629 1.64 17.41 -9.47
CA ARG A 629 2.40 16.55 -10.40
C ARG A 629 2.34 15.08 -9.99
N GLN A 630 2.51 14.77 -8.70
CA GLN A 630 2.41 13.40 -8.19
C GLN A 630 1.00 12.84 -8.40
N TRP A 631 -0.02 13.61 -8.01
CA TRP A 631 -1.41 13.21 -8.21
C TRP A 631 -1.73 12.87 -9.68
N LEU A 632 -1.36 13.73 -10.61
CA LEU A 632 -1.67 13.53 -12.04
C LEU A 632 -0.80 12.44 -12.69
N ALA A 633 0.26 11.99 -12.05
CA ALA A 633 1.03 10.82 -12.49
C ALA A 633 0.32 9.49 -12.14
N GLU A 634 -0.52 9.49 -11.13
CA GLU A 634 -1.24 8.31 -10.63
C GLU A 634 -2.72 8.38 -10.96
N ASN A 635 -3.35 9.52 -10.67
CA ASN A 635 -4.79 9.68 -10.55
C ASN A 635 -5.38 10.56 -11.66
N ARG A 636 -6.70 10.45 -11.79
CA ARG A 636 -7.52 11.36 -12.59
C ARG A 636 -7.54 12.76 -11.94
N PRO A 637 -7.89 13.83 -12.69
CA PRO A 637 -8.06 15.16 -12.11
C PRO A 637 -9.18 15.26 -11.06
N TYR A 638 -10.07 14.26 -11.02
CA TYR A 638 -11.14 14.20 -10.02
C TYR A 638 -10.57 14.35 -8.60
N TRP A 639 -11.25 15.11 -7.75
CA TRP A 639 -10.91 15.43 -6.36
C TRP A 639 -9.64 16.27 -6.14
N LEU A 640 -8.72 16.37 -7.10
CA LEU A 640 -7.47 17.12 -6.97
C LEU A 640 -7.69 18.57 -6.50
N ASP A 641 -8.66 19.29 -7.06
CA ASP A 641 -8.94 20.68 -6.68
C ASP A 641 -9.37 20.80 -5.21
N SER A 642 -10.01 19.79 -4.63
CA SER A 642 -10.36 19.75 -3.21
C SER A 642 -9.11 19.74 -2.33
N VAL A 643 -8.10 18.96 -2.70
CA VAL A 643 -6.82 18.92 -1.96
C VAL A 643 -6.04 20.21 -2.19
N LEU A 644 -5.96 20.70 -3.42
CA LEU A 644 -5.23 21.95 -3.73
C LEU A 644 -5.83 23.16 -3.01
N ALA A 645 -7.13 23.15 -2.75
CA ALA A 645 -7.80 24.20 -1.95
C ALA A 645 -7.32 24.21 -0.49
N ARG A 646 -6.93 23.04 0.09
CA ARG A 646 -6.31 22.97 1.44
C ARG A 646 -4.96 23.72 1.44
N TYR A 647 -4.12 23.51 0.41
CA TYR A 647 -2.88 24.27 0.24
C TYR A 647 -3.13 25.76 0.11
N ASP A 648 -4.11 26.19 -0.69
CA ASP A 648 -4.45 27.61 -0.88
C ASP A 648 -4.91 28.26 0.44
N GLN A 649 -5.72 27.55 1.22
CA GLN A 649 -6.16 28.02 2.55
C GLN A 649 -4.98 28.19 3.49
N ALA A 650 -4.07 27.21 3.54
CA ALA A 650 -2.88 27.27 4.38
C ALA A 650 -1.93 28.42 3.96
N ILE A 651 -1.71 28.61 2.65
CA ILE A 651 -0.91 29.73 2.11
C ILE A 651 -1.53 31.07 2.53
N ALA A 652 -2.85 31.21 2.32
CA ALA A 652 -3.56 32.44 2.66
C ALA A 652 -3.49 32.74 4.16
N MET A 653 -3.58 31.74 5.02
CA MET A 653 -3.45 31.86 6.48
C MET A 653 -2.07 32.39 6.87
N TRP A 654 -0.97 31.84 6.34
CA TRP A 654 0.39 32.30 6.64
C TRP A 654 0.61 33.76 6.19
N LEU A 655 0.15 34.12 5.00
CA LEU A 655 0.23 35.47 4.46
C LEU A 655 -0.62 36.48 5.27
N ALA A 656 -1.81 36.07 5.72
CA ALA A 656 -2.66 36.87 6.58
C ALA A 656 -2.01 37.12 7.95
N LYS A 657 -1.43 36.08 8.54
CA LYS A 657 -0.72 36.17 9.82
C LYS A 657 0.50 37.12 9.72
N SER A 658 1.30 36.98 8.65
CA SER A 658 2.43 37.88 8.39
C SER A 658 2.00 39.35 8.31
N ARG A 659 0.92 39.68 7.58
CA ARG A 659 0.37 41.05 7.51
C ARG A 659 -0.12 41.54 8.89
N GLN A 660 -0.86 40.73 9.60
CA GLN A 660 -1.42 41.05 10.90
C GLN A 660 -0.31 41.43 11.93
N ILE A 661 0.79 40.69 11.93
CA ILE A 661 1.95 40.96 12.79
C ILE A 661 2.69 42.23 12.32
N ASP A 662 2.87 42.44 11.02
CA ASP A 662 3.52 43.65 10.50
C ASP A 662 2.72 44.90 10.87
N GLU A 663 1.39 44.88 10.80
CA GLU A 663 0.52 45.94 11.27
C GLU A 663 0.68 46.25 12.76
N ALA A 664 0.75 45.17 13.57
CA ALA A 664 0.99 45.32 15.02
C ALA A 664 2.34 45.99 15.31
N LEU A 665 3.40 45.63 14.56
CA LEU A 665 4.73 46.25 14.71
C LEU A 665 4.76 47.72 14.26
N ARG A 666 4.04 48.09 13.22
CA ARG A 666 3.88 49.49 12.79
C ARG A 666 3.12 50.30 13.85
N LYS A 667 2.07 49.71 14.44
CA LYS A 667 1.34 50.37 15.55
C LYS A 667 2.23 50.57 16.75
N TYR A 668 3.07 49.61 17.07
CA TYR A 668 4.07 49.72 18.18
C TYR A 668 5.01 50.93 17.96
N GLU A 669 5.47 51.20 16.76
CA GLU A 669 6.33 52.34 16.45
C GLU A 669 5.65 53.69 16.76
N LEU A 670 4.33 53.75 16.71
CA LEU A 670 3.55 54.96 16.99
C LEU A 670 3.09 55.06 18.44
N SER A 671 2.77 53.92 19.09
CA SER A 671 2.10 53.91 20.41
C SER A 671 2.91 53.26 21.49
N SER A 672 4.05 52.60 21.18
CA SER A 672 4.85 51.78 22.07
C SER A 672 4.04 50.67 22.76
N THR A 673 2.96 50.17 22.12
CA THR A 673 2.09 49.10 22.61
C THR A 673 1.98 47.98 21.55
N LEU A 674 2.01 46.71 21.97
CA LEU A 674 1.69 45.57 21.16
C LEU A 674 0.33 45.01 21.56
N PRO A 675 -0.46 44.44 20.64
CA PRO A 675 -1.62 43.62 20.99
C PRO A 675 -1.27 42.43 21.88
N GLY A 676 -2.25 41.93 22.64
CA GLY A 676 -2.02 40.75 23.49
C GLY A 676 -1.66 39.51 22.64
N PRO A 677 -0.76 38.63 23.10
CA PRO A 677 -0.39 37.43 22.38
C PRO A 677 -1.61 36.53 22.02
N GLU A 678 -2.63 36.54 22.87
CA GLU A 678 -3.88 35.81 22.70
C GLU A 678 -4.65 36.26 21.46
N GLU A 679 -4.56 37.55 21.07
CA GLU A 679 -5.19 38.12 19.86
C GLU A 679 -4.63 37.47 18.57
N PHE A 680 -3.41 36.91 18.66
CA PHE A 680 -2.73 36.24 17.57
C PHE A 680 -2.76 34.70 17.69
N GLY A 681 -3.39 34.15 18.74
CA GLY A 681 -3.41 32.71 18.98
C GLY A 681 -2.03 32.14 19.36
N LEU A 682 -1.18 32.94 20.02
CA LEU A 682 0.22 32.54 20.29
C LEU A 682 0.41 31.71 21.57
N GLY A 683 -0.64 31.03 21.99
CA GLY A 683 -0.56 30.11 23.13
C GLY A 683 -0.48 30.82 24.50
N THR A 684 -0.38 30.03 25.55
CA THR A 684 -0.18 30.52 26.89
C THR A 684 1.27 30.98 27.10
N ARG A 685 1.50 31.87 28.04
CA ARG A 685 2.84 32.32 28.40
C ARG A 685 3.74 31.11 28.73
N PRO A 686 4.95 31.03 28.15
CA PRO A 686 5.89 29.95 28.47
C PRO A 686 6.21 29.96 29.98
N SER A 687 6.17 28.78 30.59
CA SER A 687 6.44 28.61 32.04
C SER A 687 7.93 28.71 32.39
N VAL A 688 8.81 28.63 31.40
CA VAL A 688 10.27 28.72 31.57
C VAL A 688 10.75 30.06 31.03
N PRO A 689 11.65 30.79 31.75
CA PRO A 689 12.27 31.99 31.20
C PRO A 689 12.98 31.67 29.88
N ILE A 690 12.66 32.43 28.84
CA ILE A 690 13.30 32.26 27.52
C ILE A 690 14.79 32.58 27.69
N PRO A 691 15.73 31.67 27.42
CA PRO A 691 17.15 31.96 27.55
C PRO A 691 17.51 33.16 26.67
N ASN A 692 18.21 34.13 27.25
CA ASN A 692 18.83 35.20 26.48
C ASN A 692 19.93 34.58 25.62
N ARG A 693 19.62 34.16 24.41
CA ARG A 693 20.60 33.80 23.38
C ARG A 693 20.87 34.97 22.47
#